data_71de2b6cb2332c4fd13425e63133ca7e
#
_entry.id   71de2b6cb2332c4fd13425e63133ca7e
#
_cell.length_a   1.000
_cell.length_b   1.000
_cell.length_c   1.000
_cell.angle_alpha   90.00
_cell.angle_beta   90.00
_cell.angle_gamma   90.00
#
_symmetry.space_group_name_H-M   'P 1'
#
loop_
_entity.id
_entity.type
_entity.pdbx_description
1 polymer ?
#
loop_
_entity_poly.entity_id
_entity_poly.type
_entity_poly.pdbx_seq_one_letter_code
_entity_poly.pdbx_strand_id
1 'polypeptide(L)'
;MKNEPTYSLLNAINYPKDLRQLSVDQLPEVCEELRQDIIRDLSDNPGHCAASLGVVELTVALHYVYNTPYDRIVWDVGHQAYGHKILTGRREAFSTNRKLGGIRPFPSPEESEYDTFTCGHASNSISAALGMAVAAERKGGKNRHVVAVIGDGSMSGGLAFEGLNNASSTANNLLIILNDNDMAIDRSVGGMKQYLFNLTTSNRYNQLRFKTSRLLFKMGLLNEERRKALIRLGNSLKSLAAQQQNIFEGMNIRYFGPIDGHDVKNIARILHDIKDMQGPKILHLHTIKGKGFGPAEKQATIWHAPGKFDPVTGKRIVANTDGMPPLFQDVFGHTLVELAEKNKRIMGVTPAMPSGCSMNMLMDRMPDRAFDVGIAEGHAVTFSGGMAKDGLLPFCNIYSSFMQRAYDNIIHDVAIQKLNVVFCLDRAGLVGEDGPTHHGVFDMAYLRPIPNLTISSPMDEHELRRLMYTAQLPDKGPFAIRYPRGRGSLVDWECPLEEIPVGKGRKLKDGNDLAVITIGPIGKLAARAIERAEADTGISVAHYDLRFLKPLDEELLHEVGKKFRHIVTIEDGIIKGGMGCAILEFMADNGYYPEIRRIGVPDQFIEHGSVQQLYHLCGMDEEGIYKVITKNELRMDAPVESCMATHS
;
A
#
# COMPACT_ATOMS: atom_id res chain seq x y z
N MET A 1 -21.17 -29.63 1.59
CA MET A 1 -19.92 -29.78 0.85
C MET A 1 -20.23 -29.29 -0.57
N LYS A 2 -19.67 -28.13 -1.00
CA LYS A 2 -19.74 -27.71 -2.39
C LYS A 2 -18.90 -28.73 -3.18
N ASN A 3 -19.44 -29.33 -4.22
CA ASN A 3 -18.68 -30.22 -5.11
C ASN A 3 -17.47 -29.44 -5.62
N GLU A 4 -16.26 -29.85 -5.23
CA GLU A 4 -15.04 -29.28 -5.79
C GLU A 4 -15.04 -29.55 -7.29
N PRO A 5 -14.78 -28.54 -8.14
CA PRO A 5 -14.69 -28.76 -9.56
C PRO A 5 -13.52 -29.71 -9.85
N THR A 6 -13.77 -30.72 -10.67
CA THR A 6 -12.73 -31.64 -11.10
C THR A 6 -12.00 -31.00 -12.28
N TYR A 7 -10.86 -30.36 -12.02
CA TYR A 7 -9.98 -29.85 -13.07
C TYR A 7 -9.14 -31.00 -13.65
N SER A 8 -9.00 -31.02 -14.97
CA SER A 8 -8.30 -32.10 -15.67
C SER A 8 -6.77 -32.00 -15.52
N LEU A 9 -6.24 -30.78 -15.55
CA LEU A 9 -4.79 -30.50 -15.50
C LEU A 9 -4.36 -29.85 -14.19
N LEU A 10 -5.07 -28.84 -13.70
CA LEU A 10 -4.68 -28.10 -12.50
C LEU A 10 -4.62 -28.95 -11.25
N ASN A 11 -5.45 -30.02 -11.15
CA ASN A 11 -5.41 -30.95 -10.03
C ASN A 11 -4.11 -31.76 -9.94
N ALA A 12 -3.39 -31.90 -11.06
CA ALA A 12 -2.09 -32.58 -11.10
C ALA A 12 -0.90 -31.63 -10.89
N ILE A 13 -1.14 -30.31 -10.80
CA ILE A 13 -0.10 -29.29 -10.65
C ILE A 13 -0.07 -28.81 -9.22
N ASN A 14 0.91 -29.27 -8.43
CA ASN A 14 1.18 -28.75 -7.09
C ASN A 14 2.30 -27.71 -7.12
N TYR A 15 3.30 -27.93 -7.96
CA TYR A 15 4.47 -27.05 -8.07
C TYR A 15 4.83 -26.77 -9.53
N PRO A 16 5.61 -25.73 -9.81
CA PRO A 16 6.04 -25.39 -11.18
C PRO A 16 6.74 -26.54 -11.94
N LYS A 17 7.38 -27.46 -11.22
CA LYS A 17 7.97 -28.66 -11.84
C LYS A 17 6.94 -29.55 -12.51
N ASP A 18 5.73 -29.63 -11.95
CA ASP A 18 4.64 -30.46 -12.50
C ASP A 18 4.08 -29.79 -13.76
N LEU A 19 3.90 -28.46 -13.73
CA LEU A 19 3.49 -27.66 -14.89
C LEU A 19 4.47 -27.84 -16.07
N ARG A 20 5.77 -27.91 -15.81
CA ARG A 20 6.79 -28.09 -16.86
C ARG A 20 6.79 -29.46 -17.52
N GLN A 21 6.04 -30.44 -16.99
CA GLN A 21 5.84 -31.74 -17.65
C GLN A 21 4.77 -31.70 -18.75
N LEU A 22 3.95 -30.68 -18.77
CA LEU A 22 2.89 -30.54 -19.76
C LEU A 22 3.45 -30.07 -21.12
N SER A 23 2.74 -30.41 -22.20
CA SER A 23 3.02 -29.82 -23.51
C SER A 23 2.54 -28.37 -23.58
N VAL A 24 3.18 -27.57 -24.46
CA VAL A 24 2.75 -26.18 -24.70
C VAL A 24 1.29 -26.09 -25.13
N ASP A 25 0.76 -27.12 -25.79
CA ASP A 25 -0.64 -27.16 -26.25
C ASP A 25 -1.64 -27.30 -25.11
N GLN A 26 -1.23 -27.77 -23.93
CA GLN A 26 -2.09 -27.89 -22.75
C GLN A 26 -2.12 -26.61 -21.89
N LEU A 27 -1.19 -25.65 -22.10
CA LEU A 27 -1.14 -24.44 -21.29
C LEU A 27 -2.39 -23.57 -21.34
N PRO A 28 -3.10 -23.41 -22.47
CA PRO A 28 -4.36 -22.67 -22.49
C PRO A 28 -5.44 -23.24 -21.58
N GLU A 29 -5.53 -24.58 -21.47
CA GLU A 29 -6.46 -25.27 -20.59
C GLU A 29 -6.08 -25.03 -19.11
N VAL A 30 -4.78 -25.11 -18.77
CA VAL A 30 -4.29 -24.75 -17.42
C VAL A 30 -4.66 -23.30 -17.08
N CYS A 31 -4.50 -22.36 -18.00
CA CYS A 31 -4.88 -20.97 -17.78
C CYS A 31 -6.38 -20.82 -17.48
N GLU A 32 -7.23 -21.52 -18.21
CA GLU A 32 -8.67 -21.44 -17.96
C GLU A 32 -9.07 -22.07 -16.63
N GLU A 33 -8.55 -23.25 -16.29
CA GLU A 33 -8.79 -23.90 -15.01
C GLU A 33 -8.28 -23.04 -13.83
N LEU A 34 -7.09 -22.45 -13.94
CA LEU A 34 -6.54 -21.52 -12.95
C LEU A 34 -7.40 -20.28 -12.77
N ARG A 35 -7.93 -19.73 -13.85
CA ARG A 35 -8.84 -18.58 -13.85
C ARG A 35 -10.12 -18.89 -13.09
N GLN A 36 -10.73 -20.04 -13.37
CA GLN A 36 -11.96 -20.50 -12.71
C GLN A 36 -11.71 -20.76 -11.22
N ASP A 37 -10.56 -21.33 -10.86
CA ASP A 37 -10.17 -21.56 -9.47
C ASP A 37 -10.04 -20.25 -8.68
N ILE A 38 -9.38 -19.24 -9.27
CA ILE A 38 -9.27 -17.89 -8.69
C ILE A 38 -10.63 -17.23 -8.50
N ILE A 39 -11.51 -17.27 -9.52
CA ILE A 39 -12.86 -16.67 -9.46
C ILE A 39 -13.68 -17.31 -8.35
N ARG A 40 -13.67 -18.63 -8.27
CA ARG A 40 -14.42 -19.40 -7.28
C ARG A 40 -13.96 -19.03 -5.86
N ASP A 41 -12.67 -19.07 -5.59
CA ASP A 41 -12.15 -18.82 -4.25
C ASP A 41 -12.37 -17.39 -3.81
N LEU A 42 -12.15 -16.40 -4.71
CA LEU A 42 -12.36 -14.99 -4.41
C LEU A 42 -13.84 -14.61 -4.28
N SER A 43 -14.76 -15.42 -4.77
CA SER A 43 -16.20 -15.15 -4.60
C SER A 43 -16.66 -15.25 -3.15
N ASP A 44 -16.09 -16.18 -2.38
CA ASP A 44 -16.35 -16.39 -0.95
C ASP A 44 -15.33 -15.69 -0.04
N ASN A 45 -14.06 -15.62 -0.47
CA ASN A 45 -12.94 -15.02 0.25
C ASN A 45 -12.35 -13.85 -0.55
N PRO A 46 -12.89 -12.64 -0.45
CA PRO A 46 -12.55 -11.52 -1.30
C PRO A 46 -11.08 -11.09 -1.24
N GLY A 47 -10.54 -10.71 -2.40
CA GLY A 47 -9.18 -10.22 -2.56
C GLY A 47 -9.01 -9.43 -3.87
N HIS A 48 -7.77 -9.33 -4.36
CA HIS A 48 -7.42 -8.60 -5.57
C HIS A 48 -7.78 -9.42 -6.83
N CYS A 49 -9.04 -9.34 -7.25
CA CYS A 49 -9.60 -10.19 -8.30
C CYS A 49 -9.10 -9.82 -9.72
N ALA A 50 -9.47 -8.62 -10.20
CA ALA A 50 -9.21 -8.25 -11.59
C ALA A 50 -7.72 -8.20 -11.95
N ALA A 51 -6.87 -7.82 -11.01
CA ALA A 51 -5.42 -7.78 -11.23
C ALA A 51 -4.84 -9.18 -11.46
N SER A 52 -5.25 -10.16 -10.66
CA SER A 52 -4.80 -11.56 -10.78
C SER A 52 -5.33 -12.23 -12.05
N LEU A 53 -6.59 -11.96 -12.43
CA LEU A 53 -7.18 -12.49 -13.66
C LEU A 53 -6.48 -11.95 -14.93
N GLY A 54 -5.97 -10.72 -14.88
CA GLY A 54 -5.29 -10.10 -16.01
C GLY A 54 -3.91 -10.69 -16.34
N VAL A 55 -3.33 -11.51 -15.45
CA VAL A 55 -1.97 -12.05 -15.63
C VAL A 55 -1.88 -13.57 -15.52
N VAL A 56 -3.00 -14.29 -15.69
CA VAL A 56 -3.02 -15.75 -15.61
C VAL A 56 -2.08 -16.37 -16.63
N GLU A 57 -2.16 -15.97 -17.89
CA GLU A 57 -1.32 -16.48 -18.97
C GLU A 57 0.17 -16.17 -18.76
N LEU A 58 0.48 -14.95 -18.31
CA LEU A 58 1.84 -14.56 -17.94
C LEU A 58 2.38 -15.43 -16.80
N THR A 59 1.58 -15.65 -15.75
CA THR A 59 1.97 -16.46 -14.58
C THR A 59 2.28 -17.88 -14.97
N VAL A 60 1.41 -18.52 -15.77
CA VAL A 60 1.61 -19.87 -16.30
C VAL A 60 2.89 -19.93 -17.16
N ALA A 61 3.06 -18.99 -18.08
CA ALA A 61 4.23 -18.95 -18.96
C ALA A 61 5.55 -18.75 -18.18
N LEU A 62 5.58 -17.90 -17.16
CA LEU A 62 6.75 -17.68 -16.31
C LEU A 62 7.15 -18.97 -15.59
N HIS A 63 6.21 -19.66 -14.92
CA HIS A 63 6.50 -20.90 -14.21
C HIS A 63 6.77 -22.09 -15.13
N TYR A 64 6.32 -22.03 -16.38
CA TYR A 64 6.63 -23.02 -17.40
C TYR A 64 8.07 -22.88 -17.93
N VAL A 65 8.54 -21.64 -18.16
CA VAL A 65 9.84 -21.38 -18.80
C VAL A 65 11.00 -21.29 -17.81
N TYR A 66 10.76 -20.67 -16.64
CA TYR A 66 11.81 -20.46 -15.62
C TYR A 66 11.80 -21.57 -14.56
N ASN A 67 13.00 -21.96 -14.14
CA ASN A 67 13.19 -23.00 -13.13
C ASN A 67 13.09 -22.43 -11.71
N THR A 68 11.90 -21.95 -11.34
CA THR A 68 11.63 -21.50 -9.97
C THR A 68 11.63 -22.66 -8.99
N PRO A 69 12.11 -22.49 -7.73
CA PRO A 69 12.55 -21.22 -7.10
C PRO A 69 14.03 -20.86 -7.36
N TYR A 70 14.80 -21.66 -8.13
CA TYR A 70 16.21 -21.33 -8.46
C TYR A 70 16.27 -20.01 -9.25
N ASP A 71 15.50 -19.89 -10.33
CA ASP A 71 15.27 -18.63 -11.00
C ASP A 71 14.34 -17.75 -10.14
N ARG A 72 14.53 -16.44 -10.18
CA ARG A 72 13.85 -15.51 -9.29
C ARG A 72 12.82 -14.68 -10.04
N ILE A 73 11.59 -14.65 -9.52
CA ILE A 73 10.51 -13.78 -10.01
C ILE A 73 10.15 -12.79 -8.89
N VAL A 74 10.30 -11.50 -9.15
CA VAL A 74 9.93 -10.41 -8.24
C VAL A 74 8.66 -9.75 -8.76
N TRP A 75 7.58 -9.88 -8.03
CA TRP A 75 6.30 -9.25 -8.34
C TRP A 75 6.25 -7.83 -7.78
N ASP A 76 5.94 -6.84 -8.62
CA ASP A 76 5.68 -5.48 -8.16
C ASP A 76 4.31 -5.42 -7.49
N VAL A 77 4.19 -4.77 -6.32
CA VAL A 77 2.99 -4.78 -5.45
C VAL A 77 2.61 -6.20 -4.99
N GLY A 78 2.49 -7.16 -5.90
CA GLY A 78 2.11 -8.54 -5.61
C GLY A 78 0.60 -8.82 -5.54
N HIS A 79 -0.24 -7.82 -5.77
CA HIS A 79 -1.71 -7.96 -5.83
C HIS A 79 -2.20 -8.81 -7.02
N GLN A 80 -1.33 -9.06 -7.99
CA GLN A 80 -1.55 -9.88 -9.18
C GLN A 80 -1.04 -11.32 -9.02
N ALA A 81 -0.49 -11.71 -7.86
CA ALA A 81 0.27 -12.94 -7.68
C ALA A 81 -0.57 -14.13 -7.17
N TYR A 82 -1.90 -14.11 -7.27
CA TYR A 82 -2.72 -15.23 -6.78
C TYR A 82 -2.51 -16.51 -7.59
N GLY A 83 -2.41 -16.43 -8.90
CA GLY A 83 -2.04 -17.56 -9.74
C GLY A 83 -0.66 -18.12 -9.39
N HIS A 84 0.30 -17.25 -9.05
CA HIS A 84 1.63 -17.66 -8.56
C HIS A 84 1.51 -18.48 -7.25
N LYS A 85 0.72 -18.01 -6.28
CA LYS A 85 0.50 -18.76 -5.03
C LYS A 85 -0.12 -20.14 -5.28
N ILE A 86 -1.14 -20.22 -6.12
CA ILE A 86 -1.81 -21.47 -6.47
C ILE A 86 -0.84 -22.46 -7.14
N LEU A 87 -0.04 -22.02 -8.09
CA LEU A 87 0.92 -22.87 -8.81
C LEU A 87 2.18 -23.21 -8.01
N THR A 88 2.35 -22.68 -6.80
CA THR A 88 3.54 -22.88 -5.94
C THR A 88 3.18 -23.51 -4.60
N GLY A 89 2.27 -24.48 -4.59
CA GLY A 89 1.98 -25.36 -3.46
C GLY A 89 0.95 -24.82 -2.45
N ARG A 90 0.29 -23.70 -2.74
CA ARG A 90 -0.66 -23.06 -1.80
C ARG A 90 -2.12 -23.11 -2.26
N ARG A 91 -2.46 -23.96 -3.23
CA ARG A 91 -3.80 -24.06 -3.77
C ARG A 91 -4.82 -24.48 -2.71
N GLU A 92 -4.57 -25.53 -1.97
CA GLU A 92 -5.50 -26.01 -0.91
C GLU A 92 -5.69 -24.97 0.19
N ALA A 93 -4.61 -24.25 0.56
CA ALA A 93 -4.65 -23.20 1.57
C ALA A 93 -5.23 -21.87 1.04
N PHE A 94 -5.47 -21.72 -0.27
CA PHE A 94 -5.81 -20.43 -0.87
C PHE A 94 -7.13 -19.84 -0.34
N SER A 95 -8.07 -20.69 0.08
CA SER A 95 -9.32 -20.26 0.75
C SER A 95 -9.08 -19.56 2.09
N THR A 96 -7.87 -19.63 2.66
CA THR A 96 -7.46 -18.93 3.88
C THR A 96 -6.72 -17.62 3.60
N ASN A 97 -6.53 -17.24 2.34
CA ASN A 97 -5.83 -16.02 1.95
C ASN A 97 -6.44 -14.80 2.64
N ARG A 98 -5.60 -13.93 3.22
CA ARG A 98 -6.01 -12.71 3.92
C ARG A 98 -6.75 -12.92 5.27
N LYS A 99 -6.91 -14.17 5.73
CA LYS A 99 -7.51 -14.49 7.04
C LYS A 99 -6.42 -14.68 8.07
N LEU A 100 -6.68 -14.31 9.30
CA LEU A 100 -5.75 -14.51 10.42
C LEU A 100 -5.34 -15.99 10.52
N GLY A 101 -4.03 -16.25 10.57
CA GLY A 101 -3.46 -17.59 10.58
C GLY A 101 -3.49 -18.32 9.24
N GLY A 102 -4.02 -17.69 8.18
CA GLY A 102 -4.00 -18.19 6.80
C GLY A 102 -2.82 -17.67 5.99
N ILE A 103 -2.86 -17.90 4.67
CA ILE A 103 -1.80 -17.39 3.78
C ILE A 103 -1.88 -15.86 3.62
N ARG A 104 -0.72 -15.25 3.43
CA ARG A 104 -0.55 -13.79 3.35
C ARG A 104 -1.22 -13.20 2.09
N PRO A 105 -1.65 -11.95 2.14
CA PRO A 105 -2.27 -11.26 0.99
C PRO A 105 -1.32 -11.08 -0.19
N PHE A 106 -0.03 -10.91 0.09
CA PHE A 106 1.03 -10.69 -0.90
C PHE A 106 2.13 -11.73 -0.76
N PRO A 107 2.94 -11.97 -1.82
CA PRO A 107 4.11 -12.83 -1.73
C PRO A 107 5.06 -12.40 -0.62
N SER A 108 5.55 -13.39 0.16
CA SER A 108 6.49 -13.19 1.24
C SER A 108 7.45 -14.37 1.37
N PRO A 109 8.78 -14.15 1.42
CA PRO A 109 9.77 -15.20 1.59
C PRO A 109 9.60 -16.07 2.86
N GLU A 110 8.91 -15.53 3.86
CA GLU A 110 8.58 -16.28 5.09
C GLU A 110 7.45 -17.31 4.86
N GLU A 111 6.64 -17.13 3.82
CA GLU A 111 5.53 -18.02 3.49
C GLU A 111 5.95 -19.13 2.52
N SER A 112 6.81 -18.82 1.55
CA SER A 112 7.20 -19.75 0.50
C SER A 112 8.57 -19.42 -0.08
N GLU A 113 9.37 -20.48 -0.38
CA GLU A 113 10.65 -20.35 -1.08
C GLU A 113 10.51 -19.79 -2.52
N TYR A 114 9.29 -19.86 -3.09
CA TYR A 114 8.96 -19.30 -4.40
C TYR A 114 8.71 -17.80 -4.34
N ASP A 115 8.42 -17.24 -3.18
CA ASP A 115 8.21 -15.82 -2.96
C ASP A 115 9.56 -15.14 -2.77
N THR A 116 10.11 -14.64 -3.85
CA THR A 116 11.50 -14.15 -3.90
C THR A 116 11.76 -12.91 -3.07
N PHE A 117 10.77 -12.02 -2.93
CA PHE A 117 10.88 -10.74 -2.25
C PHE A 117 9.53 -10.35 -1.63
N THR A 118 9.55 -9.67 -0.48
CA THR A 118 8.33 -9.17 0.15
C THR A 118 7.68 -8.13 -0.74
N CYS A 119 6.40 -8.33 -1.04
CA CYS A 119 5.59 -7.45 -1.87
C CYS A 119 4.59 -6.65 -1.02
N GLY A 120 3.90 -5.70 -1.63
CA GLY A 120 2.88 -4.83 -1.02
C GLY A 120 2.92 -3.41 -1.56
N HIS A 121 4.11 -2.85 -1.76
CA HIS A 121 4.32 -1.49 -2.26
C HIS A 121 4.78 -1.51 -3.72
N ALA A 122 4.34 -0.51 -4.50
CA ALA A 122 4.65 -0.41 -5.92
C ALA A 122 6.07 0.09 -6.21
N SER A 123 6.53 -0.13 -7.43
CA SER A 123 7.73 0.46 -8.04
C SER A 123 9.08 -0.07 -7.54
N ASN A 124 9.12 -1.06 -6.63
CA ASN A 124 10.36 -1.58 -6.05
C ASN A 124 10.94 -2.81 -6.77
N SER A 125 10.15 -3.48 -7.61
CA SER A 125 10.51 -4.76 -8.21
C SER A 125 11.75 -4.70 -9.09
N ILE A 126 11.91 -3.64 -9.89
CA ILE A 126 13.07 -3.47 -10.78
C ILE A 126 14.36 -3.37 -9.96
N SER A 127 14.38 -2.51 -8.94
CA SER A 127 15.56 -2.32 -8.09
C SER A 127 15.92 -3.60 -7.31
N ALA A 128 14.93 -4.28 -6.75
CA ALA A 128 15.14 -5.53 -6.03
C ALA A 128 15.67 -6.64 -6.96
N ALA A 129 15.05 -6.81 -8.12
CA ALA A 129 15.46 -7.80 -9.12
C ALA A 129 16.85 -7.49 -9.71
N LEU A 130 17.17 -6.21 -9.95
CA LEU A 130 18.50 -5.80 -10.39
C LEU A 130 19.56 -6.19 -9.35
N GLY A 131 19.33 -5.91 -8.08
CA GLY A 131 20.24 -6.30 -7.00
C GLY A 131 20.48 -7.83 -6.97
N MET A 132 19.42 -8.62 -7.18
CA MET A 132 19.54 -10.08 -7.27
C MET A 132 20.29 -10.54 -8.51
N ALA A 133 20.07 -9.91 -9.67
CA ALA A 133 20.78 -10.24 -10.90
C ALA A 133 22.28 -9.95 -10.77
N VAL A 134 22.65 -8.81 -10.21
CA VAL A 134 24.04 -8.44 -9.92
C VAL A 134 24.67 -9.43 -8.91
N ALA A 135 23.95 -9.79 -7.86
CA ALA A 135 24.43 -10.75 -6.87
C ALA A 135 24.65 -12.16 -7.49
N ALA A 136 23.74 -12.60 -8.36
CA ALA A 136 23.87 -13.87 -9.07
C ALA A 136 25.14 -13.89 -9.95
N GLU A 137 25.38 -12.82 -10.72
CA GLU A 137 26.56 -12.69 -11.56
C GLU A 137 27.86 -12.70 -10.74
N ARG A 138 27.92 -11.92 -9.64
CA ARG A 138 29.10 -11.84 -8.77
C ARG A 138 29.42 -13.14 -8.05
N LYS A 139 28.41 -13.96 -7.73
CA LYS A 139 28.58 -15.30 -7.14
C LYS A 139 28.89 -16.39 -8.17
N GLY A 140 29.08 -16.04 -9.44
CA GLY A 140 29.32 -17.01 -10.50
C GLY A 140 28.09 -17.81 -10.95
N GLY A 141 26.91 -17.39 -10.52
CA GLY A 141 25.61 -17.97 -10.90
C GLY A 141 25.14 -17.56 -12.29
N LYS A 142 25.99 -17.74 -13.32
CA LYS A 142 25.75 -17.30 -14.70
C LYS A 142 24.46 -17.83 -15.32
N ASN A 143 23.89 -18.91 -14.77
CA ASN A 143 22.69 -19.56 -15.28
C ASN A 143 21.43 -19.25 -14.45
N ARG A 144 21.49 -18.30 -13.50
CA ARG A 144 20.30 -17.88 -12.75
C ARG A 144 19.64 -16.73 -13.48
N HIS A 145 18.37 -16.89 -13.81
CA HIS A 145 17.55 -15.83 -14.39
C HIS A 145 16.81 -15.05 -13.27
N VAL A 146 16.69 -13.75 -13.48
CA VAL A 146 15.94 -12.86 -12.58
C VAL A 146 14.94 -12.05 -13.39
N VAL A 147 13.69 -12.12 -13.00
CA VAL A 147 12.56 -11.49 -13.68
C VAL A 147 11.86 -10.53 -12.72
N ALA A 148 11.69 -9.27 -13.10
CA ALA A 148 10.80 -8.30 -12.44
C ALA A 148 9.49 -8.21 -13.23
N VAL A 149 8.35 -8.36 -12.56
CA VAL A 149 7.02 -8.15 -13.16
C VAL A 149 6.44 -6.86 -12.60
N ILE A 150 6.28 -5.84 -13.44
CA ILE A 150 5.82 -4.51 -13.04
C ILE A 150 4.63 -4.06 -13.89
N GLY A 151 3.62 -3.45 -13.28
CA GLY A 151 2.48 -2.85 -13.98
C GLY A 151 2.80 -1.44 -14.51
N ASP A 152 2.05 -1.01 -15.53
CA ASP A 152 2.14 0.34 -16.12
C ASP A 152 1.94 1.46 -15.09
N GLY A 153 0.98 1.29 -14.15
CA GLY A 153 0.79 2.23 -13.06
C GLY A 153 2.01 2.37 -12.15
N SER A 154 2.66 1.25 -11.80
CA SER A 154 3.87 1.23 -10.97
C SER A 154 5.09 1.83 -11.68
N MET A 155 5.10 1.86 -13.00
CA MET A 155 6.15 2.53 -13.79
C MET A 155 6.17 4.05 -13.62
N SER A 156 5.11 4.66 -13.09
CA SER A 156 5.07 6.10 -12.79
C SER A 156 5.88 6.49 -11.55
N GLY A 157 6.24 5.55 -10.68
CA GLY A 157 7.01 5.80 -9.46
C GLY A 157 8.50 6.07 -9.74
N GLY A 158 9.09 7.02 -9.03
CA GLY A 158 10.49 7.42 -9.19
C GLY A 158 11.46 6.25 -9.05
N LEU A 159 11.28 5.37 -8.06
CA LEU A 159 12.14 4.21 -7.82
C LEU A 159 12.21 3.25 -9.02
N ALA A 160 11.12 3.12 -9.81
CA ALA A 160 11.14 2.32 -11.03
C ALA A 160 12.09 2.93 -12.08
N PHE A 161 12.07 4.26 -12.24
CA PHE A 161 13.01 4.96 -13.14
C PHE A 161 14.44 4.90 -12.64
N GLU A 162 14.69 5.02 -11.35
CA GLU A 162 16.02 4.85 -10.75
C GLU A 162 16.56 3.44 -11.02
N GLY A 163 15.71 2.41 -10.85
CA GLY A 163 16.03 1.03 -11.18
C GLY A 163 16.37 0.84 -12.64
N LEU A 164 15.59 1.40 -13.57
CA LEU A 164 15.85 1.36 -15.01
C LEU A 164 17.17 2.07 -15.37
N ASN A 165 17.37 3.27 -14.84
CA ASN A 165 18.60 4.03 -15.07
C ASN A 165 19.84 3.26 -14.62
N ASN A 166 19.80 2.63 -13.46
CA ASN A 166 20.90 1.82 -12.94
C ASN A 166 21.08 0.51 -13.74
N ALA A 167 19.97 -0.15 -14.15
CA ALA A 167 20.02 -1.37 -14.96
C ALA A 167 20.75 -1.15 -16.30
N SER A 168 20.64 0.05 -16.87
CA SER A 168 21.28 0.42 -18.13
C SER A 168 22.81 0.51 -18.06
N SER A 169 23.35 0.82 -16.89
CA SER A 169 24.79 1.05 -16.66
C SER A 169 25.50 -0.09 -15.92
N THR A 170 24.74 -0.99 -15.31
CA THR A 170 25.27 -2.11 -14.51
C THR A 170 25.25 -3.40 -15.33
N ALA A 171 26.32 -4.18 -15.28
CA ALA A 171 26.34 -5.52 -15.90
C ALA A 171 25.33 -6.43 -15.22
N ASN A 172 24.33 -6.89 -15.97
CA ASN A 172 23.25 -7.72 -15.44
C ASN A 172 22.53 -8.47 -16.57
N ASN A 173 21.72 -9.47 -16.21
CA ASN A 173 20.86 -10.22 -17.13
C ASN A 173 19.38 -10.13 -16.72
N LEU A 174 18.95 -8.98 -16.24
CA LEU A 174 17.59 -8.73 -15.78
C LEU A 174 16.59 -8.75 -16.94
N LEU A 175 15.50 -9.48 -16.77
CA LEU A 175 14.29 -9.35 -17.57
C LEU A 175 13.23 -8.56 -16.78
N ILE A 176 12.71 -7.50 -17.39
CA ILE A 176 11.60 -6.73 -16.89
C ILE A 176 10.38 -7.07 -17.73
N ILE A 177 9.32 -7.57 -17.12
CA ILE A 177 8.02 -7.74 -17.74
C ILE A 177 7.17 -6.51 -17.42
N LEU A 178 6.90 -5.71 -18.43
CA LEU A 178 5.97 -4.59 -18.33
C LEU A 178 4.57 -5.09 -18.67
N ASN A 179 3.73 -5.20 -17.65
CA ASN A 179 2.32 -5.57 -17.77
C ASN A 179 1.48 -4.30 -17.95
N ASP A 180 1.13 -3.99 -19.19
CA ASP A 180 0.38 -2.79 -19.57
C ASP A 180 -1.10 -3.15 -19.79
N ASN A 181 -1.97 -2.61 -18.91
CA ASN A 181 -3.42 -2.76 -19.01
C ASN A 181 -4.16 -1.42 -18.86
N ASP A 182 -3.46 -0.30 -18.95
CA ASP A 182 -3.99 1.07 -18.83
C ASP A 182 -4.66 1.38 -17.47
N MET A 183 -4.33 0.60 -16.43
CA MET A 183 -4.99 0.68 -15.13
C MET A 183 -3.99 0.54 -13.97
N ALA A 184 -4.06 1.50 -13.04
CA ALA A 184 -3.59 1.33 -11.66
C ALA A 184 -4.72 0.73 -10.78
N ILE A 185 -5.07 1.30 -9.64
CA ILE A 185 -6.37 1.05 -8.97
C ILE A 185 -7.46 1.70 -9.81
N ASP A 186 -7.35 2.99 -10.06
CA ASP A 186 -8.11 3.75 -11.04
C ASP A 186 -7.36 3.78 -12.39
N ARG A 187 -7.82 4.56 -13.36
CA ARG A 187 -7.12 4.67 -14.65
C ARG A 187 -5.75 5.32 -14.46
N SER A 188 -4.74 4.75 -15.08
CA SER A 188 -3.39 5.32 -15.10
C SER A 188 -3.37 6.75 -15.65
N VAL A 189 -2.51 7.62 -15.11
CA VAL A 189 -2.42 9.03 -15.48
C VAL A 189 -1.00 9.41 -15.94
N GLY A 190 -0.87 10.58 -16.58
CA GLY A 190 0.41 11.19 -16.90
C GLY A 190 1.01 10.81 -18.26
N GLY A 191 2.17 11.39 -18.56
CA GLY A 191 2.83 11.27 -19.85
C GLY A 191 3.35 9.87 -20.18
N MET A 192 3.72 9.08 -19.17
CA MET A 192 4.15 7.69 -19.37
C MET A 192 2.99 6.84 -19.91
N LYS A 193 1.78 6.99 -19.37
CA LYS A 193 0.59 6.35 -19.91
C LYS A 193 0.39 6.68 -21.40
N GLN A 194 0.41 7.96 -21.75
CA GLN A 194 0.22 8.38 -23.13
C GLN A 194 1.34 7.81 -24.05
N TYR A 195 2.54 7.75 -23.53
CA TYR A 195 3.67 7.15 -24.24
C TYR A 195 3.47 5.65 -24.49
N LEU A 196 3.06 4.87 -23.48
CA LEU A 196 2.79 3.43 -23.61
C LEU A 196 1.61 3.17 -24.53
N PHE A 197 0.54 3.95 -24.44
CA PHE A 197 -0.60 3.89 -25.35
C PHE A 197 -0.18 4.12 -26.80
N ASN A 198 0.68 5.10 -27.07
CA ASN A 198 1.18 5.35 -28.42
C ASN A 198 2.04 4.18 -28.93
N LEU A 199 2.80 3.50 -28.07
CA LEU A 199 3.54 2.29 -28.42
C LEU A 199 2.61 1.13 -28.78
N THR A 200 1.53 0.93 -28.04
CA THR A 200 0.57 -0.16 -28.28
C THR A 200 -0.27 0.06 -29.53
N THR A 201 -0.66 1.30 -29.80
CA THR A 201 -1.50 1.64 -30.97
C THR A 201 -0.73 1.72 -32.28
N SER A 202 0.61 1.84 -32.25
CA SER A 202 1.46 1.92 -33.48
C SER A 202 1.72 0.55 -34.13
N ASN A 203 0.67 -0.17 -34.46
CA ASN A 203 0.71 -1.56 -34.94
C ASN A 203 1.56 -1.79 -36.22
N ARG A 204 1.70 -0.81 -37.12
CA ARG A 204 2.45 -0.99 -38.38
C ARG A 204 3.96 -1.09 -38.17
N TYR A 205 4.50 -0.38 -37.21
CA TYR A 205 5.93 -0.35 -36.88
C TYR A 205 6.39 -1.66 -36.22
N ASN A 206 5.61 -2.15 -35.26
CA ASN A 206 5.95 -3.34 -34.49
C ASN A 206 5.89 -4.64 -35.30
N GLN A 207 4.93 -4.80 -36.20
CA GLN A 207 4.83 -5.98 -37.08
C GLN A 207 5.98 -6.05 -38.12
N LEU A 208 6.39 -4.92 -38.65
CA LEU A 208 7.48 -4.87 -39.63
C LEU A 208 8.82 -5.24 -38.98
N ARG A 209 9.08 -4.74 -37.79
CA ARG A 209 10.30 -4.98 -37.01
C ARG A 209 10.41 -6.46 -36.57
N PHE A 210 9.32 -7.07 -36.14
CA PHE A 210 9.30 -8.47 -35.71
C PHE A 210 9.52 -9.43 -36.93
N LYS A 211 8.95 -9.11 -38.08
CA LYS A 211 9.16 -9.90 -39.32
C LYS A 211 10.59 -9.80 -39.82
N THR A 212 11.21 -8.62 -39.80
CA THR A 212 12.60 -8.41 -40.29
C THR A 212 13.63 -9.04 -39.36
N SER A 213 13.45 -8.97 -38.01
CA SER A 213 14.35 -9.63 -37.06
C SER A 213 14.30 -11.16 -37.20
N ARG A 214 13.10 -11.73 -37.41
CA ARG A 214 12.88 -13.16 -37.62
C ARG A 214 13.47 -13.66 -38.95
N LEU A 215 13.40 -12.84 -39.99
CA LEU A 215 13.98 -13.18 -41.30
C LEU A 215 15.51 -13.22 -41.24
N LEU A 216 16.13 -12.24 -40.57
CA LEU A 216 17.59 -12.16 -40.39
C LEU A 216 18.11 -13.31 -39.50
N PHE A 217 17.33 -13.74 -38.50
CA PHE A 217 17.66 -14.88 -37.63
C PHE A 217 17.57 -16.22 -38.37
N LYS A 218 16.55 -16.40 -39.25
CA LYS A 218 16.38 -17.60 -40.04
C LYS A 218 17.44 -17.77 -41.17
N MET A 219 18.03 -16.68 -41.61
CA MET A 219 18.99 -16.71 -42.75
C MET A 219 20.41 -17.12 -42.36
N GLY A 220 20.73 -17.38 -41.08
CA GLY A 220 22.00 -17.97 -40.64
C GLY A 220 23.30 -17.20 -41.02
N LEU A 221 23.15 -15.95 -41.45
CA LEU A 221 24.21 -15.22 -42.19
C LEU A 221 25.18 -14.44 -41.28
N LEU A 222 25.20 -14.64 -39.95
CA LEU A 222 25.93 -13.76 -39.05
C LEU A 222 26.82 -14.47 -38.04
N ASN A 223 28.14 -14.35 -38.24
CA ASN A 223 29.16 -14.59 -37.22
C ASN A 223 29.09 -13.48 -36.14
N GLU A 224 29.37 -13.79 -34.87
CA GLU A 224 29.12 -12.91 -33.73
C GLU A 224 29.71 -11.49 -33.80
N GLU A 225 30.90 -11.34 -34.41
CA GLU A 225 31.54 -10.03 -34.55
C GLU A 225 30.91 -9.16 -35.64
N ARG A 226 30.54 -9.75 -36.77
CA ARG A 226 29.80 -9.05 -37.82
C ARG A 226 28.39 -8.68 -37.42
N ARG A 227 27.79 -9.47 -36.53
CA ARG A 227 26.50 -9.19 -35.89
C ARG A 227 26.54 -7.94 -35.02
N LYS A 228 27.59 -7.74 -34.19
CA LYS A 228 27.77 -6.53 -33.38
C LYS A 228 27.95 -5.27 -34.23
N ALA A 229 28.72 -5.38 -35.33
CA ALA A 229 28.94 -4.27 -36.29
C ALA A 229 27.66 -3.92 -37.05
N LEU A 230 26.91 -4.93 -37.55
CA LEU A 230 25.66 -4.74 -38.29
C LEU A 230 24.51 -4.25 -37.38
N ILE A 231 24.49 -4.67 -36.11
CA ILE A 231 23.52 -4.13 -35.11
C ILE A 231 23.85 -2.64 -34.86
N ARG A 232 25.11 -2.27 -34.69
CA ARG A 232 25.53 -0.86 -34.55
C ARG A 232 25.22 -0.03 -35.80
N LEU A 233 25.54 -0.53 -36.99
CA LEU A 233 25.23 0.14 -38.26
C LEU A 233 23.72 0.20 -38.53
N GLY A 234 23.01 -0.90 -38.26
CA GLY A 234 21.54 -0.95 -38.37
C GLY A 234 20.83 -0.04 -37.39
N ASN A 235 21.36 0.11 -36.19
CA ASN A 235 20.82 1.06 -35.19
C ASN A 235 21.12 2.53 -35.59
N SER A 236 22.32 2.80 -36.18
CA SER A 236 22.66 4.13 -36.66
C SER A 236 21.87 4.54 -37.91
N LEU A 237 21.63 3.61 -38.85
CA LEU A 237 20.78 3.86 -40.01
C LEU A 237 19.29 3.92 -39.68
N LYS A 238 18.82 3.16 -38.64
CA LYS A 238 17.46 3.21 -38.14
C LYS A 238 17.15 4.49 -37.34
N SER A 239 18.13 5.04 -36.61
CA SER A 239 18.00 6.33 -35.92
C SER A 239 17.81 7.50 -36.91
N LEU A 240 18.32 7.38 -38.12
CA LEU A 240 18.10 8.34 -39.21
C LEU A 240 16.76 8.15 -39.95
N ALA A 241 16.20 6.94 -39.94
CA ALA A 241 14.96 6.61 -40.66
C ALA A 241 13.72 6.53 -39.75
N ALA A 242 13.89 6.40 -38.43
CA ALA A 242 12.79 6.33 -37.45
C ALA A 242 12.91 7.50 -36.46
N GLN A 243 12.06 8.49 -36.63
CA GLN A 243 11.99 9.69 -35.78
C GLN A 243 11.55 9.42 -34.33
N GLN A 244 11.46 8.16 -33.85
CA GLN A 244 11.11 7.83 -32.47
C GLN A 244 11.95 6.65 -31.97
N GLN A 245 13.04 6.94 -31.28
CA GLN A 245 13.64 5.95 -30.38
C GLN A 245 12.71 5.72 -29.19
N ASN A 246 12.45 4.44 -28.88
CA ASN A 246 11.79 4.05 -27.66
C ASN A 246 12.66 4.48 -26.46
N ILE A 247 12.05 5.07 -25.41
CA ILE A 247 12.76 5.55 -24.21
C ILE A 247 13.66 4.46 -23.60
N PHE A 248 13.23 3.21 -23.60
CA PHE A 248 13.99 2.08 -23.05
C PHE A 248 15.24 1.76 -23.88
N GLU A 249 15.10 1.81 -25.19
CA GLU A 249 16.25 1.63 -26.10
C GLU A 249 17.21 2.82 -26.02
N GLY A 250 16.70 4.03 -25.82
CA GLY A 250 17.50 5.22 -25.51
C GLY A 250 18.33 5.06 -24.23
N MET A 251 17.82 4.31 -23.26
CA MET A 251 18.53 3.91 -22.04
C MET A 251 19.39 2.64 -22.21
N ASN A 252 19.60 2.16 -23.44
CA ASN A 252 20.39 0.95 -23.73
C ASN A 252 19.79 -0.36 -23.14
N ILE A 253 18.49 -0.40 -22.91
CA ILE A 253 17.73 -1.57 -22.50
C ILE A 253 17.02 -2.16 -23.73
N ARG A 254 17.17 -3.46 -23.98
CA ARG A 254 16.52 -4.10 -25.12
C ARG A 254 15.02 -4.19 -24.90
N TYR A 255 14.26 -3.76 -25.87
CA TYR A 255 12.81 -3.75 -25.81
C TYR A 255 12.19 -4.76 -26.77
N PHE A 256 11.23 -5.55 -26.26
CA PHE A 256 10.43 -6.53 -27.00
C PHE A 256 8.95 -6.24 -26.77
N GLY A 257 8.18 -6.10 -27.81
CA GLY A 257 6.74 -5.86 -27.71
C GLY A 257 6.27 -4.58 -28.40
N PRO A 258 5.04 -4.11 -28.11
CA PRO A 258 4.05 -4.80 -27.28
C PRO A 258 3.54 -6.09 -27.95
N ILE A 259 3.22 -7.10 -27.13
CA ILE A 259 2.64 -8.37 -27.57
C ILE A 259 1.36 -8.66 -26.79
N ASP A 260 0.49 -9.51 -27.35
CA ASP A 260 -0.70 -9.96 -26.65
C ASP A 260 -0.33 -10.77 -25.39
N GLY A 261 -0.71 -10.24 -24.23
CA GLY A 261 -0.47 -10.84 -22.91
C GLY A 261 -1.43 -11.99 -22.58
N HIS A 262 -2.35 -12.36 -23.47
CA HIS A 262 -3.29 -13.46 -23.28
C HIS A 262 -3.06 -14.65 -24.22
N ASP A 263 -1.98 -14.63 -25.01
CA ASP A 263 -1.53 -15.79 -25.77
C ASP A 263 -0.38 -16.50 -25.01
N VAL A 264 -0.72 -17.41 -24.10
CA VAL A 264 0.24 -18.14 -23.25
C VAL A 264 1.29 -18.88 -24.07
N LYS A 265 0.92 -19.47 -25.23
CA LYS A 265 1.87 -20.19 -26.09
C LYS A 265 2.91 -19.26 -26.70
N ASN A 266 2.47 -18.10 -27.16
CA ASN A 266 3.35 -17.09 -27.73
C ASN A 266 4.25 -16.45 -26.64
N ILE A 267 3.70 -16.17 -25.45
CA ILE A 267 4.47 -15.66 -24.30
C ILE A 267 5.56 -16.67 -23.92
N ALA A 268 5.20 -17.95 -23.72
CA ALA A 268 6.17 -19.00 -23.37
C ALA A 268 7.28 -19.13 -24.42
N ARG A 269 6.93 -19.10 -25.72
CA ARG A 269 7.91 -19.12 -26.82
C ARG A 269 8.86 -17.92 -26.76
N ILE A 270 8.33 -16.70 -26.58
CA ILE A 270 9.17 -15.49 -26.54
C ILE A 270 10.06 -15.50 -25.32
N LEU A 271 9.53 -15.86 -24.14
CA LEU A 271 10.33 -15.98 -22.91
C LEU A 271 11.48 -16.98 -23.10
N HIS A 272 11.21 -18.13 -23.72
CA HIS A 272 12.25 -19.12 -24.04
C HIS A 272 13.32 -18.54 -24.99
N ASP A 273 12.91 -17.77 -26.02
CA ASP A 273 13.82 -17.19 -27.00
C ASP A 273 14.73 -16.10 -26.42
N ILE A 274 14.24 -15.35 -25.40
CA ILE A 274 14.96 -14.20 -24.84
C ILE A 274 15.68 -14.47 -23.51
N LYS A 275 15.37 -15.58 -22.82
CA LYS A 275 15.87 -15.84 -21.47
C LYS A 275 17.40 -15.81 -21.37
N ASP A 276 18.10 -16.37 -22.34
CA ASP A 276 19.57 -16.49 -22.36
C ASP A 276 20.27 -15.30 -23.03
N MET A 277 19.51 -14.31 -23.51
CA MET A 277 20.10 -13.10 -24.09
C MET A 277 20.75 -12.26 -23.00
N GLN A 278 21.98 -11.84 -23.20
CA GLN A 278 22.74 -11.03 -22.26
C GLN A 278 22.28 -9.56 -22.24
N GLY A 279 22.40 -8.94 -21.06
CA GLY A 279 22.06 -7.55 -20.81
C GLY A 279 20.58 -7.34 -20.43
N PRO A 280 20.24 -6.14 -19.91
CA PRO A 280 18.88 -5.83 -19.45
C PRO A 280 17.88 -5.83 -20.62
N LYS A 281 16.69 -6.35 -20.35
CA LYS A 281 15.62 -6.53 -21.34
C LYS A 281 14.27 -6.14 -20.75
N ILE A 282 13.41 -5.55 -21.59
CA ILE A 282 11.99 -5.35 -21.28
C ILE A 282 11.17 -6.16 -22.28
N LEU A 283 10.22 -6.94 -21.73
CA LEU A 283 9.13 -7.55 -22.49
C LEU A 283 7.84 -6.83 -22.13
N HIS A 284 7.28 -6.09 -23.10
CA HIS A 284 6.04 -5.35 -22.94
C HIS A 284 4.86 -6.21 -23.36
N LEU A 285 3.98 -6.51 -22.41
CA LEU A 285 2.75 -7.26 -22.60
C LEU A 285 1.55 -6.31 -22.52
N HIS A 286 0.68 -6.36 -23.51
CA HIS A 286 -0.62 -5.71 -23.43
C HIS A 286 -1.65 -6.70 -22.90
N THR A 287 -2.29 -6.39 -21.76
CA THR A 287 -3.23 -7.25 -21.07
C THR A 287 -4.56 -6.54 -20.81
N ILE A 288 -5.55 -7.30 -20.41
CA ILE A 288 -6.87 -6.79 -20.00
C ILE A 288 -7.07 -7.14 -18.53
N LYS A 289 -7.19 -6.12 -17.67
CA LYS A 289 -7.48 -6.30 -16.25
C LYS A 289 -8.84 -6.97 -16.07
N GLY A 290 -8.88 -8.10 -15.36
CA GLY A 290 -10.12 -8.89 -15.20
C GLY A 290 -10.42 -9.88 -16.31
N LYS A 291 -9.47 -10.19 -17.19
CA LYS A 291 -9.60 -11.08 -18.36
C LYS A 291 -10.32 -12.38 -18.05
N GLY A 292 -11.29 -12.73 -18.91
CA GLY A 292 -12.08 -13.95 -18.81
C GLY A 292 -13.23 -13.89 -17.80
N PHE A 293 -13.43 -12.72 -17.14
CA PHE A 293 -14.58 -12.50 -16.29
C PHE A 293 -15.29 -11.19 -16.65
N GLY A 294 -16.34 -11.27 -17.44
CA GLY A 294 -17.00 -10.14 -18.06
C GLY A 294 -17.36 -8.96 -17.14
N PRO A 295 -17.85 -9.18 -15.90
CA PRO A 295 -18.07 -8.11 -14.94
C PRO A 295 -16.77 -7.35 -14.57
N ALA A 296 -15.66 -8.07 -14.42
CA ALA A 296 -14.36 -7.48 -14.06
C ALA A 296 -13.74 -6.71 -15.24
N GLU A 297 -13.86 -7.20 -16.46
CA GLU A 297 -13.39 -6.49 -17.65
C GLU A 297 -14.12 -5.15 -17.85
N LYS A 298 -15.44 -5.10 -17.56
CA LYS A 298 -16.25 -3.90 -17.73
C LYS A 298 -16.03 -2.83 -16.65
N GLN A 299 -15.71 -3.23 -15.43
CA GLN A 299 -15.63 -2.34 -14.25
C GLN A 299 -14.38 -2.62 -13.43
N ALA A 300 -13.21 -2.57 -14.06
CA ALA A 300 -11.92 -2.99 -13.49
C ALA A 300 -11.57 -2.32 -12.15
N THR A 301 -11.97 -1.07 -11.91
CA THR A 301 -11.79 -0.35 -10.64
C THR A 301 -12.55 -1.03 -9.51
N ILE A 302 -13.85 -1.30 -9.71
CA ILE A 302 -14.69 -1.97 -8.69
C ILE A 302 -14.17 -3.40 -8.43
N TRP A 303 -13.76 -4.09 -9.49
CA TRP A 303 -13.25 -5.46 -9.42
C TRP A 303 -11.78 -5.56 -9.00
N HIS A 304 -11.14 -4.44 -8.69
CA HIS A 304 -9.85 -4.48 -8.01
C HIS A 304 -9.97 -5.19 -6.65
N ALA A 305 -11.00 -4.83 -5.84
CA ALA A 305 -11.34 -5.49 -4.59
C ALA A 305 -12.88 -5.55 -4.42
N PRO A 306 -13.59 -6.49 -5.10
CA PRO A 306 -15.03 -6.42 -5.30
C PRO A 306 -15.88 -6.72 -4.06
N GLY A 307 -15.30 -7.23 -2.97
CA GLY A 307 -16.07 -7.88 -1.89
C GLY A 307 -16.57 -9.27 -2.32
N LYS A 308 -17.55 -9.82 -1.62
CA LYS A 308 -18.18 -11.10 -1.97
C LYS A 308 -19.07 -10.95 -3.19
N PHE A 309 -19.11 -11.99 -4.03
CA PHE A 309 -19.92 -11.99 -5.24
C PHE A 309 -20.34 -13.42 -5.65
N ASP A 310 -21.34 -13.50 -6.48
CA ASP A 310 -21.73 -14.76 -7.13
C ASP A 310 -20.76 -15.07 -8.29
N PRO A 311 -20.07 -16.22 -8.30
CA PRO A 311 -19.03 -16.50 -9.30
C PRO A 311 -19.56 -16.71 -10.72
N VAL A 312 -20.86 -17.01 -10.88
CA VAL A 312 -21.47 -17.26 -12.19
C VAL A 312 -21.99 -15.96 -12.81
N THR A 313 -22.74 -15.18 -12.02
CA THR A 313 -23.40 -13.97 -12.52
C THR A 313 -22.56 -12.71 -12.34
N GLY A 314 -21.55 -12.74 -11.47
CA GLY A 314 -20.79 -11.58 -11.06
C GLY A 314 -21.60 -10.59 -10.19
N LYS A 315 -22.77 -10.98 -9.70
CA LYS A 315 -23.55 -10.10 -8.82
C LYS A 315 -22.84 -9.97 -7.46
N ARG A 316 -22.45 -8.75 -7.12
CA ARG A 316 -21.80 -8.46 -5.84
C ARG A 316 -22.80 -8.56 -4.68
N ILE A 317 -22.36 -9.13 -3.58
CA ILE A 317 -23.11 -9.21 -2.33
C ILE A 317 -22.70 -8.00 -1.49
N VAL A 318 -23.48 -6.94 -1.61
CA VAL A 318 -23.25 -5.68 -0.88
C VAL A 318 -24.11 -5.70 0.38
N ALA A 319 -23.48 -5.48 1.54
CA ALA A 319 -24.22 -5.34 2.79
C ALA A 319 -25.08 -4.07 2.75
N ASN A 320 -26.27 -4.12 3.32
CA ASN A 320 -27.06 -2.91 3.54
C ASN A 320 -26.33 -2.03 4.56
N THR A 321 -26.10 -0.79 4.20
CA THR A 321 -25.42 0.19 5.05
C THR A 321 -26.32 1.35 5.48
N ASP A 322 -27.62 1.24 5.22
CA ASP A 322 -28.59 2.27 5.61
C ASP A 322 -28.57 2.44 7.14
N GLY A 323 -28.50 3.67 7.59
CA GLY A 323 -28.42 3.99 9.01
C GLY A 323 -27.08 3.66 9.71
N MET A 324 -26.07 3.24 8.96
CA MET A 324 -24.72 3.08 9.51
C MET A 324 -23.92 4.40 9.40
N PRO A 325 -22.95 4.62 10.32
CA PRO A 325 -22.01 5.72 10.18
C PRO A 325 -21.26 5.68 8.84
N PRO A 326 -20.86 6.83 8.27
CA PRO A 326 -20.10 6.90 7.03
C PRO A 326 -18.69 6.29 7.18
N LEU A 327 -18.03 6.05 6.06
CA LEU A 327 -16.60 5.78 6.06
C LEU A 327 -15.83 7.09 6.34
N PHE A 328 -14.74 7.03 7.08
CA PHE A 328 -13.91 8.21 7.35
C PHE A 328 -13.43 8.89 6.04
N GLN A 329 -13.07 8.12 5.03
CA GLN A 329 -12.71 8.65 3.71
C GLN A 329 -13.85 9.44 3.06
N ASP A 330 -15.11 9.03 3.25
CA ASP A 330 -16.27 9.74 2.68
C ASP A 330 -16.53 11.05 3.44
N VAL A 331 -16.37 11.04 4.77
CA VAL A 331 -16.39 12.28 5.58
C VAL A 331 -15.31 13.25 5.10
N PHE A 332 -14.09 12.76 4.84
CA PHE A 332 -13.03 13.57 4.24
C PHE A 332 -13.46 14.15 2.89
N GLY A 333 -13.93 13.30 1.96
CA GLY A 333 -14.31 13.76 0.61
C GLY A 333 -15.41 14.82 0.62
N HIS A 334 -16.49 14.58 1.36
CA HIS A 334 -17.59 15.56 1.51
C HIS A 334 -17.10 16.85 2.15
N THR A 335 -16.33 16.77 3.23
CA THR A 335 -15.79 17.94 3.92
C THR A 335 -14.86 18.74 3.04
N LEU A 336 -14.01 18.06 2.25
CA LEU A 336 -13.10 18.73 1.32
C LEU A 336 -13.87 19.53 0.25
N VAL A 337 -14.94 18.97 -0.32
CA VAL A 337 -15.81 19.66 -1.27
C VAL A 337 -16.44 20.88 -0.61
N GLU A 338 -17.02 20.74 0.58
CA GLU A 338 -17.64 21.85 1.31
C GLU A 338 -16.65 23.00 1.60
N LEU A 339 -15.43 22.65 2.03
CA LEU A 339 -14.38 23.63 2.28
C LEU A 339 -13.92 24.31 0.98
N ALA A 340 -13.78 23.54 -0.10
CA ALA A 340 -13.34 24.03 -1.39
C ALA A 340 -14.38 24.99 -2.04
N GLU A 341 -15.68 24.77 -1.82
CA GLU A 341 -16.72 25.70 -2.24
C GLU A 341 -16.57 27.08 -1.59
N LYS A 342 -16.16 27.11 -0.33
CA LYS A 342 -15.99 28.35 0.46
C LYS A 342 -14.61 28.99 0.29
N ASN A 343 -13.57 28.19 0.01
CA ASN A 343 -12.17 28.65 -0.11
C ASN A 343 -11.57 28.25 -1.46
N LYS A 344 -11.45 29.22 -2.36
CA LYS A 344 -10.93 29.01 -3.72
C LYS A 344 -9.45 28.60 -3.78
N ARG A 345 -8.68 28.75 -2.71
CA ARG A 345 -7.28 28.35 -2.65
C ARG A 345 -7.10 26.84 -2.45
N ILE A 346 -8.12 26.12 -1.97
CA ILE A 346 -8.04 24.69 -1.69
C ILE A 346 -7.87 23.90 -2.98
N MET A 347 -6.85 23.02 -3.00
CA MET A 347 -6.56 22.04 -4.04
C MET A 347 -6.52 20.66 -3.43
N GLY A 348 -6.98 19.62 -4.14
CA GLY A 348 -6.84 18.23 -3.76
C GLY A 348 -5.67 17.56 -4.50
N VAL A 349 -4.85 16.79 -3.80
CA VAL A 349 -3.76 16.00 -4.41
C VAL A 349 -3.79 14.58 -3.86
N THR A 350 -3.70 13.59 -4.74
CA THR A 350 -3.58 12.19 -4.33
C THR A 350 -2.69 11.40 -5.29
N PRO A 351 -1.84 10.48 -4.82
CA PRO A 351 -1.05 9.59 -5.66
C PRO A 351 -1.82 8.28 -5.97
N ALA A 352 -2.51 8.26 -7.12
CA ALA A 352 -3.21 7.09 -7.69
C ALA A 352 -4.35 6.49 -6.83
N MET A 353 -4.94 7.27 -5.91
CA MET A 353 -5.96 6.79 -4.98
C MET A 353 -7.26 7.63 -4.98
N PRO A 354 -7.74 8.16 -6.12
CA PRO A 354 -8.91 9.04 -6.12
C PRO A 354 -10.15 8.41 -5.49
N SER A 355 -10.51 7.19 -5.89
CA SER A 355 -11.65 6.45 -5.35
C SER A 355 -11.39 5.92 -3.93
N GLY A 356 -10.13 5.54 -3.66
CA GLY A 356 -9.74 4.95 -2.38
C GLY A 356 -9.78 5.93 -1.21
N CYS A 357 -9.54 7.22 -1.44
CA CYS A 357 -9.58 8.28 -0.43
C CYS A 357 -10.73 9.28 -0.64
N SER A 358 -11.70 8.96 -1.51
CA SER A 358 -12.85 9.82 -1.86
C SER A 358 -12.48 11.20 -2.42
N MET A 359 -11.25 11.36 -2.97
CA MET A 359 -10.84 12.56 -3.70
C MET A 359 -11.63 12.74 -5.01
N ASN A 360 -12.17 11.65 -5.57
CA ASN A 360 -13.04 11.68 -6.73
C ASN A 360 -14.24 12.61 -6.53
N MET A 361 -14.74 12.82 -5.31
CA MET A 361 -15.83 13.75 -5.03
C MET A 361 -15.44 15.20 -5.42
N LEU A 362 -14.22 15.62 -5.09
CA LEU A 362 -13.70 16.91 -5.51
C LEU A 362 -13.38 16.94 -7.00
N MET A 363 -12.83 15.86 -7.57
CA MET A 363 -12.56 15.75 -9.01
C MET A 363 -13.83 15.88 -9.85
N ASP A 364 -14.91 15.25 -9.42
CA ASP A 364 -16.21 15.31 -10.12
C ASP A 364 -16.85 16.70 -10.01
N ARG A 365 -16.70 17.37 -8.86
CA ARG A 365 -17.32 18.69 -8.59
C ARG A 365 -16.48 19.85 -9.11
N MET A 366 -15.15 19.75 -9.03
CA MET A 366 -14.18 20.79 -9.34
C MET A 366 -12.93 20.19 -9.99
N PRO A 367 -13.01 19.69 -11.24
CA PRO A 367 -11.93 18.92 -11.88
C PRO A 367 -10.61 19.70 -12.00
N ASP A 368 -10.65 21.01 -12.13
CA ASP A 368 -9.45 21.85 -12.23
C ASP A 368 -8.73 22.06 -10.88
N ARG A 369 -9.29 21.54 -9.78
CA ARG A 369 -8.78 21.74 -8.43
C ARG A 369 -8.39 20.44 -7.72
N ALA A 370 -8.40 19.32 -8.42
CA ALA A 370 -8.00 18.05 -7.88
C ALA A 370 -7.07 17.30 -8.85
N PHE A 371 -5.98 16.75 -8.31
CA PHE A 371 -4.88 16.19 -9.08
C PHE A 371 -4.60 14.76 -8.62
N ASP A 372 -4.71 13.81 -9.55
CA ASP A 372 -4.08 12.51 -9.42
C ASP A 372 -2.70 12.57 -10.07
N VAL A 373 -1.66 12.33 -9.31
CA VAL A 373 -0.27 12.42 -9.78
C VAL A 373 0.34 11.06 -10.13
N GLY A 374 -0.45 9.99 -10.16
CA GLY A 374 0.02 8.63 -10.32
C GLY A 374 0.65 8.08 -9.03
N ILE A 375 1.27 6.88 -9.08
CA ILE A 375 1.92 6.28 -7.92
C ILE A 375 3.26 7.00 -7.66
N ALA A 376 3.19 8.18 -7.04
CA ALA A 376 4.32 9.09 -6.88
C ALA A 376 4.18 9.95 -5.61
N GLU A 377 4.28 9.33 -4.44
CA GLU A 377 4.01 9.96 -3.14
C GLU A 377 4.97 11.13 -2.85
N GLY A 378 6.27 10.97 -3.11
CA GLY A 378 7.25 12.05 -2.96
C GLY A 378 6.92 13.25 -3.86
N HIS A 379 6.55 12.99 -5.13
CA HIS A 379 6.10 14.04 -6.04
C HIS A 379 4.82 14.72 -5.54
N ALA A 380 3.84 13.97 -5.02
CA ALA A 380 2.61 14.54 -4.46
C ALA A 380 2.91 15.57 -3.37
N VAL A 381 3.83 15.26 -2.46
CA VAL A 381 4.23 16.16 -1.36
C VAL A 381 4.98 17.37 -1.88
N THR A 382 6.01 17.18 -2.71
CA THR A 382 6.79 18.30 -3.29
C THR A 382 5.92 19.21 -4.17
N PHE A 383 5.03 18.62 -4.99
CA PHE A 383 4.07 19.35 -5.82
C PHE A 383 3.10 20.18 -4.97
N SER A 384 2.61 19.61 -3.86
CA SER A 384 1.81 20.33 -2.87
C SER A 384 2.59 21.49 -2.24
N GLY A 385 3.87 21.27 -1.89
CA GLY A 385 4.76 22.33 -1.40
C GLY A 385 4.90 23.48 -2.41
N GLY A 386 5.08 23.16 -3.69
CA GLY A 386 5.14 24.15 -4.76
C GLY A 386 3.87 24.98 -4.87
N MET A 387 2.70 24.33 -4.84
CA MET A 387 1.40 25.05 -4.84
C MET A 387 1.22 25.94 -3.62
N ALA A 388 1.60 25.45 -2.44
CA ALA A 388 1.51 26.23 -1.20
C ALA A 388 2.45 27.44 -1.22
N LYS A 389 3.62 27.33 -1.85
CA LYS A 389 4.58 28.42 -2.01
C LYS A 389 3.98 29.58 -2.83
N ASP A 390 3.14 29.26 -3.82
CA ASP A 390 2.47 30.25 -4.65
C ASP A 390 1.05 30.63 -4.14
N GLY A 391 0.76 30.32 -2.86
CA GLY A 391 -0.43 30.82 -2.15
C GLY A 391 -1.69 29.96 -2.27
N LEU A 392 -1.61 28.77 -2.87
CA LEU A 392 -2.68 27.79 -2.82
C LEU A 392 -2.66 27.01 -1.49
N LEU A 393 -3.70 26.24 -1.23
CA LEU A 393 -3.82 25.43 -0.01
C LEU A 393 -4.12 23.97 -0.38
N PRO A 394 -3.08 23.16 -0.61
CA PRO A 394 -3.26 21.77 -0.98
C PRO A 394 -3.64 20.89 0.22
N PHE A 395 -4.66 20.06 0.02
CA PHE A 395 -4.99 18.89 0.83
C PHE A 395 -4.39 17.68 0.11
N CYS A 396 -3.26 17.19 0.62
CA CYS A 396 -2.52 16.06 0.08
C CYS A 396 -2.93 14.79 0.81
N ASN A 397 -3.76 13.96 0.18
CA ASN A 397 -4.26 12.72 0.78
C ASN A 397 -3.45 11.53 0.29
N ILE A 398 -2.76 10.89 1.22
CA ILE A 398 -1.92 9.70 1.00
C ILE A 398 -2.20 8.70 2.11
N TYR A 399 -2.26 7.40 1.80
CA TYR A 399 -2.37 6.38 2.85
C TYR A 399 -1.18 6.44 3.80
N SER A 400 -1.43 6.29 5.09
CA SER A 400 -0.40 6.42 6.13
C SER A 400 0.84 5.57 5.85
N SER A 401 0.67 4.29 5.47
CA SER A 401 1.78 3.41 5.11
C SER A 401 2.54 3.85 3.85
N PHE A 402 1.91 4.52 2.89
CA PHE A 402 2.54 5.00 1.67
C PHE A 402 3.20 6.38 1.86
N MET A 403 2.74 7.18 2.83
CA MET A 403 3.37 8.45 3.19
C MET A 403 4.85 8.28 3.63
N GLN A 404 5.24 7.09 4.09
CA GLN A 404 6.63 6.76 4.42
C GLN A 404 7.60 7.05 3.26
N ARG A 405 7.16 6.93 2.00
CA ARG A 405 7.98 7.25 0.81
C ARG A 405 8.24 8.73 0.61
N ALA A 406 7.45 9.59 1.24
CA ALA A 406 7.55 11.04 1.13
C ALA A 406 8.13 11.68 2.40
N TYR A 407 8.73 10.91 3.30
CA TYR A 407 9.22 11.40 4.58
C TYR A 407 10.24 12.54 4.42
N ASP A 408 11.23 12.37 3.55
CA ASP A 408 12.19 13.42 3.21
C ASP A 408 11.49 14.67 2.62
N ASN A 409 10.54 14.47 1.72
CA ASN A 409 9.82 15.58 1.08
C ASN A 409 8.97 16.38 2.08
N ILE A 410 8.39 15.72 3.11
CA ILE A 410 7.69 16.44 4.20
C ILE A 410 8.67 17.32 4.94
N ILE A 411 9.86 16.84 5.27
CA ILE A 411 10.87 17.59 6.03
C ILE A 411 11.43 18.73 5.18
N HIS A 412 12.04 18.38 4.04
CA HIS A 412 12.83 19.30 3.23
C HIS A 412 11.96 20.28 2.44
N ASP A 413 10.92 19.77 1.76
CA ASP A 413 10.18 20.58 0.78
C ASP A 413 9.03 21.36 1.43
N VAL A 414 8.56 20.95 2.61
CA VAL A 414 7.39 21.55 3.26
C VAL A 414 7.70 22.11 4.66
N ALA A 415 8.18 21.28 5.59
CA ALA A 415 8.28 21.68 7.01
C ALA A 415 9.37 22.71 7.28
N ILE A 416 10.54 22.61 6.64
CA ILE A 416 11.62 23.62 6.75
C ILE A 416 11.12 25.00 6.31
N GLN A 417 10.30 25.03 5.26
CA GLN A 417 9.75 26.27 4.70
C GLN A 417 8.46 26.74 5.37
N LYS A 418 7.90 25.96 6.31
CA LYS A 418 6.62 26.20 7.00
C LYS A 418 5.45 26.42 6.05
N LEU A 419 5.42 25.67 4.94
CA LEU A 419 4.39 25.81 3.91
C LEU A 419 3.06 25.25 4.40
N ASN A 420 1.96 25.91 4.05
CA ASN A 420 0.60 25.51 4.42
C ASN A 420 0.13 24.35 3.52
N VAL A 421 0.57 23.14 3.83
CA VAL A 421 0.10 21.89 3.21
C VAL A 421 -0.64 21.08 4.26
N VAL A 422 -1.84 20.62 3.94
CA VAL A 422 -2.63 19.74 4.79
C VAL A 422 -2.42 18.30 4.34
N PHE A 423 -1.68 17.53 5.11
CA PHE A 423 -1.48 16.10 4.90
C PHE A 423 -2.63 15.31 5.52
N CYS A 424 -3.41 14.63 4.70
CA CYS A 424 -4.47 13.74 5.15
C CYS A 424 -3.98 12.30 5.04
N LEU A 425 -3.63 11.70 6.21
CA LEU A 425 -3.10 10.35 6.28
C LEU A 425 -4.27 9.38 6.47
N ASP A 426 -4.80 8.90 5.38
CA ASP A 426 -5.86 7.89 5.37
C ASP A 426 -5.28 6.50 5.72
N ARG A 427 -6.06 5.60 6.26
CA ARG A 427 -5.64 4.26 6.70
C ARG A 427 -4.55 4.30 7.78
N ALA A 428 -4.63 5.24 8.73
CA ALA A 428 -3.79 5.24 9.91
C ALA A 428 -4.15 4.05 10.84
N GLY A 429 -3.17 3.55 11.58
CA GLY A 429 -3.34 2.42 12.49
C GLY A 429 -3.38 1.07 11.78
N LEU A 430 -3.97 0.08 12.45
CA LEU A 430 -4.14 -1.27 11.91
C LEU A 430 -5.27 -1.30 10.88
N VAL A 431 -4.97 -1.75 9.66
CA VAL A 431 -5.92 -1.67 8.52
C VAL A 431 -6.54 -3.00 8.11
N GLY A 432 -6.07 -4.12 8.67
CA GLY A 432 -6.74 -5.41 8.52
C GLY A 432 -6.07 -6.37 7.53
N GLU A 433 -6.81 -6.80 6.53
CA GLU A 433 -6.52 -8.00 5.73
C GLU A 433 -5.31 -7.86 4.80
N ASP A 434 -4.83 -6.66 4.53
CA ASP A 434 -3.63 -6.42 3.71
C ASP A 434 -2.32 -6.52 4.51
N GLY A 435 -2.41 -6.60 5.84
CA GLY A 435 -1.33 -6.98 6.73
C GLY A 435 -0.22 -5.94 6.88
N PRO A 436 0.99 -6.40 7.26
CA PRO A 436 2.09 -5.55 7.74
C PRO A 436 2.55 -4.50 6.72
N THR A 437 2.36 -4.74 5.44
CA THR A 437 2.76 -3.79 4.39
C THR A 437 1.80 -2.59 4.26
N HIS A 438 0.59 -2.70 4.82
CA HIS A 438 -0.45 -1.67 4.70
C HIS A 438 -0.84 -1.03 6.04
N HIS A 439 -0.42 -1.59 7.18
CA HIS A 439 -0.67 -0.98 8.50
C HIS A 439 -0.01 0.40 8.60
N GLY A 440 -0.81 1.42 8.87
CA GLY A 440 -0.38 2.81 9.05
C GLY A 440 0.03 3.11 10.49
N VAL A 441 0.87 2.28 11.09
CA VAL A 441 1.18 2.32 12.53
C VAL A 441 2.42 3.16 12.88
N PHE A 442 3.22 3.54 11.88
CA PHE A 442 4.48 4.24 12.11
C PHE A 442 4.39 5.77 12.01
N ASP A 443 3.28 6.29 11.49
CA ASP A 443 3.11 7.70 11.15
C ASP A 443 3.33 8.65 12.34
N MET A 444 2.76 8.38 13.50
CA MET A 444 2.98 9.18 14.70
C MET A 444 4.45 9.21 15.09
N ALA A 445 5.13 8.07 15.05
CA ALA A 445 6.51 7.95 15.47
C ALA A 445 7.49 8.70 14.55
N TYR A 446 7.33 8.56 13.21
CA TYR A 446 8.26 9.21 12.29
C TYR A 446 7.92 10.67 12.00
N LEU A 447 6.67 11.11 12.15
CA LEU A 447 6.30 12.51 11.97
C LEU A 447 6.61 13.38 13.19
N ARG A 448 6.51 12.82 14.41
CA ARG A 448 6.68 13.57 15.65
C ARG A 448 8.00 14.36 15.75
N PRO A 449 9.16 13.85 15.33
CA PRO A 449 10.42 14.60 15.42
C PRO A 449 10.51 15.79 14.45
N ILE A 450 9.64 15.90 13.44
CA ILE A 450 9.73 16.96 12.43
C ILE A 450 9.35 18.31 13.05
N PRO A 451 10.24 19.33 13.06
CA PRO A 451 9.88 20.67 13.50
C PRO A 451 8.79 21.31 12.62
N ASN A 452 8.05 22.24 13.19
CA ASN A 452 7.00 23.04 12.52
C ASN A 452 5.77 22.24 12.03
N LEU A 453 5.75 20.92 12.15
CA LEU A 453 4.63 20.08 11.72
C LEU A 453 3.61 19.93 12.84
N THR A 454 2.36 20.31 12.61
CA THR A 454 1.23 19.96 13.47
C THR A 454 0.74 18.56 13.15
N ILE A 455 0.45 17.74 14.18
CA ILE A 455 -0.02 16.35 14.01
C ILE A 455 -1.24 16.14 14.86
N SER A 456 -2.34 15.72 14.23
CA SER A 456 -3.63 15.49 14.89
C SER A 456 -4.25 14.15 14.50
N SER A 457 -5.13 13.64 15.37
CA SER A 457 -5.93 12.45 15.11
C SER A 457 -7.34 12.65 15.66
N PRO A 458 -8.36 12.75 14.80
CA PRO A 458 -9.74 12.91 15.24
C PRO A 458 -10.25 11.64 15.93
N MET A 459 -11.05 11.79 17.00
CA MET A 459 -11.71 10.67 17.66
C MET A 459 -12.94 10.18 16.87
N ASP A 460 -13.58 11.07 16.13
CA ASP A 460 -14.77 10.79 15.35
C ASP A 460 -14.91 11.72 14.12
N GLU A 461 -16.02 11.59 13.44
CA GLU A 461 -16.35 12.31 12.21
C GLU A 461 -16.46 13.82 12.42
N HIS A 462 -17.03 14.26 13.53
CA HIS A 462 -17.13 15.68 13.87
C HIS A 462 -15.74 16.30 14.06
N GLU A 463 -14.85 15.58 14.76
CA GLU A 463 -13.47 16.01 14.96
C GLU A 463 -12.70 16.06 13.63
N LEU A 464 -12.91 15.08 12.72
CA LEU A 464 -12.26 15.09 11.39
C LEU A 464 -12.67 16.35 10.60
N ARG A 465 -13.97 16.65 10.54
CA ARG A 465 -14.47 17.84 9.86
C ARG A 465 -13.89 19.14 10.43
N ARG A 466 -13.86 19.27 11.75
CA ARG A 466 -13.36 20.46 12.45
C ARG A 466 -11.83 20.58 12.33
N LEU A 467 -11.09 19.49 12.37
CA LEU A 467 -9.64 19.51 12.12
C LEU A 467 -9.30 19.91 10.70
N MET A 468 -10.05 19.41 9.69
CA MET A 468 -9.89 19.85 8.30
C MET A 468 -10.21 21.35 8.14
N TYR A 469 -11.25 21.83 8.81
CA TYR A 469 -11.57 23.27 8.85
C TYR A 469 -10.46 24.08 9.53
N THR A 470 -9.94 23.61 10.66
CA THR A 470 -8.86 24.27 11.39
C THR A 470 -7.59 24.36 10.55
N ALA A 471 -7.21 23.26 9.88
CA ALA A 471 -5.99 23.18 9.08
C ALA A 471 -5.96 24.15 7.89
N GLN A 472 -7.14 24.57 7.38
CA GLN A 472 -7.24 25.53 6.27
C GLN A 472 -7.16 27.01 6.69
N LEU A 473 -7.20 27.29 7.99
CA LEU A 473 -7.13 28.68 8.48
C LEU A 473 -5.71 29.24 8.28
N PRO A 474 -5.58 30.59 8.24
CA PRO A 474 -4.27 31.23 8.09
C PRO A 474 -3.27 30.81 9.17
N ASP A 475 -2.00 30.79 8.80
CA ASP A 475 -0.84 30.62 9.70
C ASP A 475 -0.81 29.30 10.49
N LYS A 476 -1.48 28.24 9.98
CA LYS A 476 -1.43 26.92 10.63
C LYS A 476 -0.17 26.10 10.26
N GLY A 477 0.56 26.52 9.19
CA GLY A 477 1.75 25.82 8.70
C GLY A 477 1.42 24.41 8.15
N PRO A 478 2.41 23.53 8.04
CA PRO A 478 2.17 22.15 7.64
C PRO A 478 1.38 21.41 8.73
N PHE A 479 0.31 20.72 8.30
CA PHE A 479 -0.67 20.13 9.20
C PHE A 479 -1.01 18.71 8.78
N ALA A 480 -0.78 17.73 9.65
CA ALA A 480 -1.11 16.33 9.42
C ALA A 480 -2.36 15.91 10.21
N ILE A 481 -3.32 15.33 9.51
CA ILE A 481 -4.54 14.76 10.09
C ILE A 481 -4.55 13.27 9.74
N ARG A 482 -4.41 12.39 10.73
CA ARG A 482 -4.42 10.94 10.56
C ARG A 482 -5.78 10.35 10.97
N TYR A 483 -6.36 9.49 10.15
CA TYR A 483 -7.63 8.84 10.44
C TYR A 483 -7.66 7.41 9.88
N PRO A 484 -8.48 6.49 10.49
CA PRO A 484 -8.43 5.07 10.16
C PRO A 484 -9.17 4.72 8.88
N ARG A 485 -8.93 3.50 8.41
CA ARG A 485 -9.79 2.81 7.46
C ARG A 485 -11.10 2.39 8.14
N GLY A 486 -12.21 2.52 7.46
CA GLY A 486 -13.49 1.97 7.88
C GLY A 486 -14.51 3.02 8.27
N ARG A 487 -15.58 2.54 8.92
CA ARG A 487 -16.68 3.39 9.35
C ARG A 487 -16.35 4.11 10.63
N GLY A 488 -16.88 5.29 10.76
CA GLY A 488 -16.88 6.03 12.01
C GLY A 488 -17.88 5.47 13.02
N SER A 489 -18.39 6.33 13.86
CA SER A 489 -19.27 5.96 14.97
C SER A 489 -20.54 6.83 15.06
N LEU A 490 -20.61 7.91 14.29
CA LEU A 490 -21.71 8.87 14.30
C LEU A 490 -22.52 8.75 13.00
N VAL A 491 -23.79 8.38 13.12
CA VAL A 491 -24.73 8.39 11.99
C VAL A 491 -25.01 9.85 11.57
N ASP A 492 -25.24 10.72 12.54
CA ASP A 492 -25.35 12.17 12.35
C ASP A 492 -23.96 12.81 12.43
N TRP A 493 -23.21 12.64 11.35
CA TRP A 493 -21.79 13.02 11.29
C TRP A 493 -21.57 14.46 10.77
N GLU A 494 -22.58 15.09 10.20
CA GLU A 494 -22.52 16.47 9.78
C GLU A 494 -22.62 17.40 10.99
N CYS A 495 -21.68 18.33 11.12
CA CYS A 495 -21.67 19.31 12.20
C CYS A 495 -21.18 20.66 11.67
N PRO A 496 -21.44 21.77 12.36
CA PRO A 496 -20.86 23.06 12.05
C PRO A 496 -19.33 22.98 12.00
N LEU A 497 -18.76 23.68 11.02
CA LEU A 497 -17.32 23.82 10.86
C LEU A 497 -16.81 24.88 11.85
N GLU A 498 -16.16 24.41 12.91
CA GLU A 498 -15.63 25.22 13.99
C GLU A 498 -14.13 24.95 14.18
N GLU A 499 -13.38 25.98 14.56
CA GLU A 499 -11.96 25.82 14.85
C GLU A 499 -11.76 25.02 16.13
N ILE A 500 -10.87 24.03 16.07
CA ILE A 500 -10.27 23.39 17.23
C ILE A 500 -8.95 24.10 17.51
N PRO A 501 -8.75 24.71 18.68
CA PRO A 501 -7.47 25.33 19.02
C PRO A 501 -6.33 24.33 18.92
N VAL A 502 -5.32 24.66 18.12
CA VAL A 502 -4.17 23.77 17.88
C VAL A 502 -3.44 23.49 19.19
N GLY A 503 -3.11 22.22 19.43
CA GLY A 503 -2.46 21.78 20.65
C GLY A 503 -3.37 21.70 21.88
N LYS A 504 -4.70 21.77 21.71
CA LYS A 504 -5.64 21.62 22.83
C LYS A 504 -6.36 20.28 22.80
N GLY A 505 -6.08 19.48 23.81
CA GLY A 505 -6.82 18.28 24.14
C GLY A 505 -8.15 18.59 24.84
N ARG A 506 -8.81 17.55 25.32
CA ARG A 506 -10.04 17.68 26.10
C ARG A 506 -10.13 16.60 27.17
N LYS A 507 -10.78 16.95 28.28
CA LYS A 507 -11.19 15.98 29.29
C LYS A 507 -12.55 15.43 28.88
N LEU A 508 -12.65 14.12 28.69
CA LEU A 508 -13.87 13.41 28.33
C LEU A 508 -14.65 12.98 29.60
N LYS A 509 -13.91 12.65 30.66
CA LYS A 509 -14.48 12.17 31.92
C LYS A 509 -13.59 12.56 33.10
N ASP A 510 -14.18 12.97 34.19
CA ASP A 510 -13.49 13.17 35.46
C ASP A 510 -13.22 11.85 36.17
N GLY A 511 -12.16 11.79 36.97
CA GLY A 511 -11.77 10.65 37.80
C GLY A 511 -10.65 11.04 38.76
N ASN A 512 -10.33 10.17 39.74
CA ASN A 512 -9.38 10.51 40.81
C ASN A 512 -8.23 9.51 40.97
N ASP A 513 -8.38 8.26 40.54
CA ASP A 513 -7.42 7.18 40.86
C ASP A 513 -6.44 6.93 39.70
N LEU A 514 -6.92 6.97 38.47
CA LEU A 514 -6.17 6.65 37.28
C LEU A 514 -6.51 7.65 36.16
N ALA A 515 -5.50 8.10 35.39
CA ALA A 515 -5.71 8.83 34.16
C ALA A 515 -5.51 7.93 32.94
N VAL A 516 -6.48 7.89 32.05
CA VAL A 516 -6.37 7.29 30.70
C VAL A 516 -6.25 8.42 29.68
N ILE A 517 -5.19 8.39 28.89
CA ILE A 517 -4.94 9.38 27.83
C ILE A 517 -4.97 8.67 26.50
N THR A 518 -5.82 9.13 25.60
CA THR A 518 -6.03 8.53 24.28
C THR A 518 -5.77 9.53 23.16
N ILE A 519 -5.55 9.04 21.94
CA ILE A 519 -5.52 9.83 20.72
C ILE A 519 -6.21 9.07 19.57
N GLY A 520 -7.16 9.74 18.91
CA GLY A 520 -7.92 9.17 17.81
C GLY A 520 -9.04 8.20 18.20
N PRO A 521 -9.61 7.45 17.24
CA PRO A 521 -10.83 6.66 17.43
C PRO A 521 -10.75 5.55 18.47
N ILE A 522 -9.54 5.06 18.80
CA ILE A 522 -9.33 4.07 19.83
C ILE A 522 -9.81 4.56 21.23
N GLY A 523 -9.93 5.87 21.42
CA GLY A 523 -10.50 6.47 22.62
C GLY A 523 -11.95 6.04 22.91
N LYS A 524 -12.70 5.66 21.87
CA LYS A 524 -14.07 5.12 22.07
C LYS A 524 -14.07 3.69 22.62
N LEU A 525 -13.08 2.88 22.26
CA LEU A 525 -12.86 1.57 22.89
C LEU A 525 -12.45 1.75 24.36
N ALA A 526 -11.55 2.71 24.61
CA ALA A 526 -11.11 3.03 25.95
C ALA A 526 -12.26 3.49 26.84
N ALA A 527 -13.18 4.31 26.34
CA ALA A 527 -14.35 4.76 27.09
C ALA A 527 -15.21 3.58 27.62
N ARG A 528 -15.49 2.60 26.74
CA ARG A 528 -16.26 1.40 27.15
C ARG A 528 -15.51 0.54 28.18
N ALA A 529 -14.20 0.37 27.99
CA ALA A 529 -13.38 -0.37 28.93
C ALA A 529 -13.32 0.32 30.31
N ILE A 530 -13.27 1.67 30.32
CA ILE A 530 -13.33 2.48 31.55
C ILE A 530 -14.67 2.29 32.25
N GLU A 531 -15.80 2.45 31.56
CA GLU A 531 -17.15 2.27 32.13
C GLU A 531 -17.31 0.89 32.78
N ARG A 532 -16.81 -0.15 32.08
CA ARG A 532 -16.84 -1.52 32.63
C ARG A 532 -15.93 -1.67 33.86
N ALA A 533 -14.71 -1.14 33.81
CA ALA A 533 -13.78 -1.24 34.95
C ALA A 533 -14.32 -0.54 36.19
N GLU A 534 -14.92 0.64 36.03
CA GLU A 534 -15.56 1.36 37.13
C GLU A 534 -16.75 0.61 37.73
N ALA A 535 -17.60 0.02 36.87
CA ALA A 535 -18.73 -0.77 37.29
C ALA A 535 -18.32 -2.03 38.08
N ASP A 536 -17.25 -2.70 37.65
CA ASP A 536 -16.82 -3.96 38.25
C ASP A 536 -15.98 -3.77 39.52
N THR A 537 -15.21 -2.65 39.61
CA THR A 537 -14.18 -2.50 40.64
C THR A 537 -14.36 -1.27 41.52
N GLY A 538 -15.13 -0.28 41.09
CA GLY A 538 -15.31 1.01 41.80
C GLY A 538 -14.18 2.00 41.58
N ILE A 539 -13.15 1.68 40.79
CA ILE A 539 -12.03 2.62 40.44
C ILE A 539 -12.58 3.87 39.75
N SER A 540 -12.04 5.03 40.11
CA SER A 540 -12.42 6.33 39.51
C SER A 540 -11.43 6.76 38.43
N VAL A 541 -11.80 6.58 37.16
CA VAL A 541 -10.90 6.79 36.02
C VAL A 541 -11.19 8.11 35.30
N ALA A 542 -10.19 8.98 35.18
CA ALA A 542 -10.25 10.15 34.32
C ALA A 542 -9.88 9.76 32.89
N HIS A 543 -10.61 10.31 31.91
CA HIS A 543 -10.34 10.07 30.49
C HIS A 543 -10.07 11.37 29.76
N TYR A 544 -8.94 11.42 29.06
CA TYR A 544 -8.47 12.56 28.27
C TYR A 544 -8.26 12.15 26.82
N ASP A 545 -8.67 13.00 25.87
CA ASP A 545 -8.38 12.90 24.45
C ASP A 545 -7.38 14.00 24.06
N LEU A 546 -6.18 13.63 23.64
CA LEU A 546 -5.14 14.60 23.29
C LEU A 546 -5.44 15.35 21.99
N ARG A 547 -6.20 14.79 21.06
CA ARG A 547 -6.46 15.35 19.72
C ARG A 547 -5.20 15.62 18.90
N PHE A 548 -4.15 16.21 19.55
CA PHE A 548 -2.88 16.58 18.92
C PHE A 548 -1.72 15.82 19.57
N LEU A 549 -0.95 15.16 18.73
CA LEU A 549 0.35 14.60 19.13
C LEU A 549 1.41 15.72 19.17
N LYS A 550 1.25 16.75 18.31
CA LYS A 550 2.16 17.89 18.20
C LYS A 550 1.40 19.13 17.70
N PRO A 551 1.49 20.27 18.40
CA PRO A 551 2.05 20.37 19.75
C PRO A 551 1.19 19.62 20.79
N LEU A 552 1.82 19.18 21.89
CA LEU A 552 1.11 18.61 23.04
C LEU A 552 0.33 19.68 23.80
N ASP A 553 -0.77 19.31 24.44
CA ASP A 553 -1.45 20.17 25.42
C ASP A 553 -0.69 20.10 26.75
N GLU A 554 0.28 20.99 26.92
CA GLU A 554 1.11 21.04 28.11
C GLU A 554 0.30 21.37 29.37
N GLU A 555 -0.74 22.22 29.27
CA GLU A 555 -1.61 22.56 30.42
C GLU A 555 -2.34 21.32 30.93
N LEU A 556 -2.95 20.55 30.02
CA LEU A 556 -3.61 19.30 30.33
C LEU A 556 -2.62 18.29 30.93
N LEU A 557 -1.42 18.16 30.35
CA LEU A 557 -0.42 17.22 30.86
C LEU A 557 0.16 17.65 32.20
N HIS A 558 0.28 18.94 32.48
CA HIS A 558 0.62 19.45 33.82
C HIS A 558 -0.49 19.16 34.86
N GLU A 559 -1.77 19.28 34.50
CA GLU A 559 -2.89 18.86 35.35
C GLU A 559 -2.77 17.37 35.68
N VAL A 560 -2.59 16.53 34.66
CA VAL A 560 -2.47 15.07 34.83
C VAL A 560 -1.25 14.70 35.69
N GLY A 561 -0.06 15.26 35.38
CA GLY A 561 1.17 14.95 36.10
C GLY A 561 1.16 15.35 37.58
N LYS A 562 0.41 16.41 37.95
CA LYS A 562 0.22 16.84 39.34
C LYS A 562 -0.78 15.97 40.10
N LYS A 563 -1.81 15.45 39.39
CA LYS A 563 -2.95 14.79 40.04
C LYS A 563 -2.79 13.27 40.16
N PHE A 564 -2.24 12.60 39.10
CA PHE A 564 -2.28 11.17 38.99
C PHE A 564 -0.91 10.51 39.18
N ARG A 565 -0.89 9.46 39.99
CA ARG A 565 0.27 8.56 40.14
C ARG A 565 0.31 7.48 39.07
N HIS A 566 -0.84 7.13 38.49
CA HIS A 566 -0.98 6.08 37.49
C HIS A 566 -1.59 6.67 36.25
N ILE A 567 -0.94 6.42 35.11
CA ILE A 567 -1.37 6.86 33.80
C ILE A 567 -1.37 5.66 32.83
N VAL A 568 -2.42 5.52 32.04
CA VAL A 568 -2.46 4.60 30.91
C VAL A 568 -2.57 5.42 29.62
N THR A 569 -1.67 5.22 28.68
CA THR A 569 -1.73 5.84 27.36
C THR A 569 -2.18 4.81 26.32
N ILE A 570 -3.07 5.20 25.39
CA ILE A 570 -3.64 4.29 24.40
C ILE A 570 -3.60 4.95 23.03
N GLU A 571 -2.91 4.31 22.08
CA GLU A 571 -2.72 4.82 20.72
C GLU A 571 -2.84 3.69 19.67
N ASP A 572 -3.45 3.97 18.53
CA ASP A 572 -3.41 3.08 17.36
C ASP A 572 -2.19 3.40 16.50
N GLY A 573 -1.03 3.10 17.05
CA GLY A 573 0.29 3.33 16.49
C GLY A 573 1.33 2.46 17.18
N ILE A 574 2.55 2.45 16.64
CA ILE A 574 3.68 1.72 17.26
C ILE A 574 3.96 2.30 18.65
N ILE A 575 4.09 1.45 19.65
CA ILE A 575 4.32 1.85 21.04
C ILE A 575 5.67 2.58 21.24
N LYS A 576 6.61 2.41 20.30
CA LYS A 576 7.91 3.08 20.31
C LYS A 576 7.88 4.37 19.49
N GLY A 577 8.14 5.48 20.12
CA GLY A 577 8.23 6.81 19.48
C GLY A 577 6.89 7.51 19.25
N GLY A 578 5.74 6.88 19.59
CA GLY A 578 4.40 7.46 19.45
C GLY A 578 3.99 8.37 20.61
N MET A 579 2.67 8.47 20.84
CA MET A 579 2.06 9.34 21.87
C MET A 579 2.51 8.98 23.28
N GLY A 580 2.52 7.70 23.64
CA GLY A 580 2.94 7.26 24.96
C GLY A 580 4.40 7.62 25.29
N CYS A 581 5.30 7.65 24.27
CA CYS A 581 6.66 8.15 24.42
C CYS A 581 6.69 9.67 24.62
N ALA A 582 5.88 10.42 23.87
CA ALA A 582 5.80 11.88 24.02
C ALA A 582 5.36 12.28 25.45
N ILE A 583 4.39 11.55 26.01
CA ILE A 583 3.94 11.78 27.38
C ILE A 583 5.02 11.41 28.39
N LEU A 584 5.73 10.30 28.20
CA LEU A 584 6.87 9.92 29.07
C LEU A 584 7.96 10.99 29.09
N GLU A 585 8.34 11.51 27.92
CA GLU A 585 9.31 12.60 27.78
C GLU A 585 8.83 13.86 28.52
N PHE A 586 7.57 14.27 28.26
CA PHE A 586 6.98 15.43 28.92
C PHE A 586 6.99 15.29 30.45
N MET A 587 6.57 14.15 30.98
CA MET A 587 6.55 13.91 32.43
C MET A 587 7.95 13.97 33.03
N ALA A 588 8.92 13.34 32.40
CA ALA A 588 10.32 13.34 32.85
C ALA A 588 10.94 14.76 32.84
N ASP A 589 10.74 15.49 31.73
CA ASP A 589 11.29 16.84 31.57
C ASP A 589 10.72 17.86 32.58
N ASN A 590 9.48 17.60 33.05
CA ASN A 590 8.79 18.46 34.00
C ASN A 590 8.83 17.94 35.44
N GLY A 591 9.64 16.91 35.74
CA GLY A 591 9.81 16.38 37.10
C GLY A 591 8.61 15.63 37.68
N TYR A 592 7.74 15.11 36.82
CA TYR A 592 6.68 14.20 37.23
C TYR A 592 7.15 12.75 37.09
N TYR A 593 6.80 11.90 38.05
CA TYR A 593 7.22 10.50 38.08
C TYR A 593 6.03 9.53 38.25
N PRO A 594 4.96 9.62 37.44
CA PRO A 594 3.87 8.67 37.49
C PRO A 594 4.30 7.30 36.97
N GLU A 595 3.65 6.23 37.44
CA GLU A 595 3.73 4.93 36.75
C GLU A 595 2.92 5.02 35.45
N ILE A 596 3.60 4.91 34.30
CA ILE A 596 2.95 5.01 32.98
C ILE A 596 2.93 3.64 32.31
N ARG A 597 1.73 3.16 31.97
CA ARG A 597 1.51 1.99 31.10
C ARG A 597 1.07 2.44 29.74
N ARG A 598 1.68 1.86 28.74
CA ARG A 598 1.39 2.21 27.34
C ARG A 598 0.72 1.04 26.64
N ILE A 599 -0.39 1.32 25.96
CA ILE A 599 -1.09 0.41 25.07
C ILE A 599 -0.94 0.95 23.65
N GLY A 600 -0.47 0.12 22.74
CA GLY A 600 -0.25 0.42 21.34
C GLY A 600 0.28 -0.82 20.63
N VAL A 601 0.53 -0.69 19.33
CA VAL A 601 1.09 -1.77 18.53
C VAL A 601 2.49 -2.14 19.05
N PRO A 602 2.74 -3.41 19.43
CA PRO A 602 4.03 -3.84 19.97
C PRO A 602 5.15 -3.70 18.92
N ASP A 603 6.41 -3.77 19.38
CA ASP A 603 7.60 -3.69 18.53
C ASP A 603 7.80 -4.96 17.67
N GLN A 604 6.82 -5.21 16.81
CA GLN A 604 6.81 -6.30 15.84
C GLN A 604 5.89 -5.97 14.67
N PHE A 605 6.13 -6.59 13.51
CA PHE A 605 5.19 -6.51 12.40
C PHE A 605 3.95 -7.35 12.71
N ILE A 606 2.78 -6.71 12.63
CA ILE A 606 1.50 -7.37 12.90
C ILE A 606 0.98 -8.02 11.62
N GLU A 607 0.57 -9.27 11.73
CA GLU A 607 0.03 -10.08 10.65
C GLU A 607 -1.29 -9.49 10.08
N HIS A 608 -1.82 -10.16 9.06
CA HIS A 608 -3.11 -9.84 8.46
C HIS A 608 -4.27 -10.50 9.21
N GLY A 609 -5.45 -9.89 9.12
CA GLY A 609 -6.68 -10.36 9.75
C GLY A 609 -7.72 -9.26 9.79
N SER A 610 -8.86 -9.45 10.43
CA SER A 610 -9.76 -8.32 10.68
C SER A 610 -9.17 -7.36 11.72
N VAL A 611 -9.47 -6.07 11.62
CA VAL A 611 -8.97 -5.07 12.59
C VAL A 611 -9.29 -5.46 14.04
N GLN A 612 -10.46 -6.03 14.29
CA GLN A 612 -10.86 -6.50 15.62
C GLN A 612 -9.95 -7.63 16.13
N GLN A 613 -9.62 -8.61 15.27
CA GLN A 613 -8.67 -9.68 15.62
C GLN A 613 -7.27 -9.13 15.91
N LEU A 614 -6.83 -8.15 15.12
CA LEU A 614 -5.52 -7.54 15.30
C LEU A 614 -5.44 -6.69 16.57
N TYR A 615 -6.50 -5.94 16.89
CA TYR A 615 -6.61 -5.24 18.19
C TYR A 615 -6.56 -6.22 19.35
N HIS A 616 -7.25 -7.35 19.26
CA HIS A 616 -7.21 -8.39 20.30
C HIS A 616 -5.77 -8.95 20.47
N LEU A 617 -5.08 -9.28 19.36
CA LEU A 617 -3.70 -9.76 19.39
C LEU A 617 -2.73 -8.76 20.04
N CYS A 618 -2.98 -7.47 19.84
CA CYS A 618 -2.14 -6.39 20.41
C CYS A 618 -2.57 -5.99 21.84
N GLY A 619 -3.64 -6.58 22.39
CA GLY A 619 -4.20 -6.16 23.68
C GLY A 619 -4.77 -4.74 23.67
N MET A 620 -5.21 -4.29 22.49
CA MET A 620 -5.75 -2.94 22.23
C MET A 620 -7.27 -2.93 22.12
N ASP A 621 -7.91 -4.08 22.25
CA ASP A 621 -9.35 -4.20 22.32
C ASP A 621 -9.90 -3.82 23.73
N GLU A 622 -11.21 -3.76 23.84
CA GLU A 622 -11.88 -3.40 25.10
C GLU A 622 -11.43 -4.29 26.26
N GLU A 623 -11.29 -5.61 26.05
CA GLU A 623 -10.84 -6.56 27.06
C GLU A 623 -9.38 -6.35 27.47
N GLY A 624 -8.48 -6.08 26.51
CA GLY A 624 -7.08 -5.79 26.78
C GLY A 624 -6.91 -4.50 27.58
N ILE A 625 -7.64 -3.45 27.19
CA ILE A 625 -7.64 -2.16 27.89
C ILE A 625 -8.20 -2.32 29.33
N TYR A 626 -9.34 -3.02 29.48
CA TYR A 626 -9.93 -3.33 30.77
C TYR A 626 -8.95 -4.03 31.73
N LYS A 627 -8.24 -5.06 31.23
CA LYS A 627 -7.23 -5.78 32.03
C LYS A 627 -6.08 -4.88 32.50
N VAL A 628 -5.67 -3.90 31.69
CA VAL A 628 -4.60 -2.97 32.08
C VAL A 628 -5.11 -1.99 33.14
N ILE A 629 -6.33 -1.50 33.02
CA ILE A 629 -6.96 -0.60 34.01
C ILE A 629 -7.10 -1.31 35.37
N THR A 630 -7.71 -2.50 35.40
CA THR A 630 -7.99 -3.25 36.63
C THR A 630 -6.74 -3.83 37.32
N LYS A 631 -5.66 -4.16 36.54
CA LYS A 631 -4.38 -4.58 37.13
C LYS A 631 -3.66 -3.45 37.87
N ASN A 632 -3.93 -2.19 37.54
CA ASN A 632 -3.42 -1.06 38.33
C ASN A 632 -4.06 -0.96 39.71
N GLU A 633 -5.34 -1.29 39.82
CA GLU A 633 -6.05 -1.34 41.14
C GLU A 633 -5.41 -2.34 42.11
N LEU A 634 -5.08 -3.56 41.64
CA LEU A 634 -4.43 -4.60 42.46
C LEU A 634 -3.05 -4.22 43.02
N ARG A 635 -2.41 -3.17 42.45
CA ARG A 635 -1.12 -2.62 42.98
C ARG A 635 -1.32 -1.41 43.88
N MET A 636 -2.45 -0.72 43.84
CA MET A 636 -2.78 0.39 44.73
C MET A 636 -2.93 -0.03 46.18
N ASP A 637 -3.38 -1.27 46.42
CA ASP A 637 -3.58 -1.84 47.76
C ASP A 637 -2.33 -2.49 48.37
N ALA A 638 -1.21 -2.58 47.63
CA ALA A 638 0.04 -3.10 48.19
C ALA A 638 0.77 -1.99 48.98
N PRO A 639 0.98 -2.14 50.30
CA PRO A 639 1.79 -1.17 51.04
C PRO A 639 3.17 -1.08 50.45
N VAL A 640 3.68 0.16 50.32
CA VAL A 640 5.02 0.41 49.89
C VAL A 640 5.98 -0.17 50.95
N GLU A 641 6.37 -1.43 50.78
CA GLU A 641 7.53 -1.94 51.50
C GLU A 641 8.76 -1.20 50.98
N SER A 642 9.33 -0.48 51.89
CA SER A 642 10.55 0.33 51.73
C SER A 642 11.66 -0.51 51.14
N CYS A 643 11.99 -0.32 49.86
CA CYS A 643 13.24 -0.76 49.27
C CYS A 643 14.36 0.23 49.65
N MET A 644 14.59 0.41 50.98
CA MET A 644 15.84 0.90 51.52
C MET A 644 16.43 -0.20 52.40
N ALA A 645 17.42 -0.84 51.89
CA ALA A 645 18.52 -1.60 52.50
C ALA A 645 18.88 -2.78 51.61
N THR A 646 19.95 -2.71 50.89
CA THR A 646 21.25 -3.21 51.31
C THR A 646 22.27 -2.98 50.20
N HIS A 647 23.10 -2.00 50.36
CA HIS A 647 24.46 -2.04 49.86
C HIS A 647 25.37 -1.89 51.08
N SER A 648 25.89 -3.01 51.52
CA SER A 648 27.13 -3.11 52.27
C SER A 648 28.04 -4.11 51.58
#